data_99a2a37d87bc6aab1f9c1ae9d3d5a240
#
_entry.id   99a2a37d87bc6aab1f9c1ae9d3d5a240
#
_cell.length_a   1.000
_cell.length_b   1.000
_cell.length_c   1.000
_cell.angle_alpha   90.00
_cell.angle_beta   90.00
_cell.angle_gamma   90.00
#
_symmetry.space_group_name_H-M   'P 1'
#
loop_
_entity.id
_entity.type
_entity.pdbx_description
1 polymer ?
#
loop_
_entity_poly.entity_id
_entity_poly.type
_entity_poly.pdbx_seq_one_letter_code
_entity_poly.pdbx_strand_id
1 'polypeptide(L)'
;MKISKKVFGIFAFLLVSGGVNTVYAVSISSGAPEKYPGIKYNYNNVNANLPAFNFSETVNNGGNYIRVGGSSKLNINSNLDINLKSNIRNPSFPIIYGTIAGFGAYGTNGAAPTINAKDVKIKLEVAPTDDFNDPRGMLIHDGANYFGENIDINLISNSKPEGSEITGLSYGADEPTITKAYNSTMNVNNVNIRIVNNQVLTTANKDNFLIGLWQSGDKNQNTHFISRGNLNIDINDKSNKVQYHSAVGAYLSGENGTKMTLNNSNIKIKSATDNDYYGGAIVLGYPDYDNADTGVSAVLESKGKMVLDTTEAPNVAALNLHGQGNLFKADFENSSTEIKSGGIAIRFAGISQALNADGENTKPGKDLTISLKNAKITSIATAYDNPLIQVENGVKNATFNLTGPQSRAIAPKNNELLRIKGTSDVTLNISDGAKIKGRINREALGEITTNISNNAAWILPANSGSTYSSTLTLKDGGTLDLSDNPNPTGVNYHEIKIFNRKETDGKIINNNGIITTVNTSYNDVVEIYGNYEGKNGAKIKMNTLWNSPGNANGANSKSDVIKILRSGITNSGNATGVTGIIPVGIDGKENIIDGNIKKVAKAVNSVPVIIADKAAAGTFVGKAQTTGAGEVQLTSRLNGGKREFFWTLNAIDGSNPYDDGTSKNYDPRNSSSGKSITILNSAVAGYINTAKVNMNLGFQSLATLNERRGENNFNSTDEKSQAWARILGKHTKDEGKERFNFETNVYGVQAGYDFSIKNSENGKRYTGFYLTNTEAKTNFEDRYRAENGIVVADKYTGKAKTKDFSLGLSTTKYYNNGLYLDLAGQFSFIKNKYNSRDEVVANQKGNAFGLSVETGKSYKLGTNWAIQPQVQLVYQYLKLKDFKDNVREVHYGNDSVLRARAGVKALYNDKFYTVANVWNDFNNKTEANIGLDKVEEKYSSTWGEIGLGVQIPITNSAYVYTDLKYEKSFKSKPKHNGYRGTVGFKYTF
;
A
#
# COMPACT_ATOMS: atom_id res chain seq x y z
N MET A 1 0.36 -42.29 1.33
CA MET A 1 0.25 -43.57 0.62
C MET A 1 1.23 -43.47 -0.55
N LYS A 2 2.46 -43.77 -0.32
CA LYS A 2 3.22 -45.00 -0.59
C LYS A 2 2.88 -45.62 -1.95
N ILE A 3 3.85 -45.65 -2.86
CA ILE A 3 4.58 -46.81 -3.34
C ILE A 3 5.33 -46.35 -4.61
N SER A 4 6.57 -46.29 -4.68
CA SER A 4 7.73 -47.18 -4.72
C SER A 4 8.11 -47.69 -6.15
N LYS A 5 9.31 -47.32 -6.51
CA LYS A 5 10.44 -48.13 -7.02
C LYS A 5 10.16 -49.32 -7.94
N LYS A 6 10.92 -49.32 -9.05
CA LYS A 6 11.91 -50.37 -9.43
C LYS A 6 12.22 -50.22 -10.93
N VAL A 7 13.45 -50.03 -11.40
CA VAL A 7 14.66 -50.82 -11.50
C VAL A 7 14.61 -51.87 -12.64
N PHE A 8 15.74 -51.91 -13.35
CA PHE A 8 16.25 -52.85 -14.34
C PHE A 8 16.11 -52.39 -15.80
N GLY A 9 17.10 -52.48 -16.65
CA GLY A 9 18.37 -53.20 -16.54
C GLY A 9 19.27 -52.92 -17.76
N ILE A 10 20.47 -53.19 -17.54
CA ILE A 10 21.62 -53.20 -18.40
C ILE A 10 21.39 -54.11 -19.61
N PHE A 11 21.68 -53.63 -20.83
CA PHE A 11 22.23 -54.51 -21.87
C PHE A 11 23.31 -53.75 -22.63
N ALA A 12 24.55 -54.16 -22.39
CA ALA A 12 25.70 -53.87 -23.21
C ALA A 12 25.61 -54.72 -24.50
N PHE A 13 25.65 -54.04 -25.63
CA PHE A 13 26.07 -54.71 -26.89
C PHE A 13 27.27 -53.96 -27.40
N LEU A 14 28.44 -54.68 -27.26
CA LEU A 14 29.60 -54.40 -28.06
C LEU A 14 29.30 -54.83 -29.49
N LEU A 15 29.28 -53.86 -30.39
CA LEU A 15 29.55 -54.13 -31.78
C LEU A 15 30.79 -53.33 -32.20
N VAL A 16 31.91 -54.05 -32.24
CA VAL A 16 33.13 -53.63 -32.93
C VAL A 16 32.79 -53.58 -34.41
N SER A 17 32.62 -52.35 -34.95
CA SER A 17 32.86 -52.17 -36.40
C SER A 17 33.98 -51.14 -36.51
N GLY A 18 35.09 -51.64 -37.02
CA GLY A 18 36.25 -50.82 -37.29
C GLY A 18 35.93 -49.74 -38.31
N GLY A 19 35.87 -48.58 -37.84
CA GLY A 19 35.93 -47.37 -38.63
C GLY A 19 37.30 -46.74 -38.41
N VAL A 20 38.04 -46.75 -39.39
CA VAL A 20 39.35 -46.12 -39.48
C VAL A 20 39.23 -44.66 -39.01
N ASN A 21 39.80 -44.37 -37.86
CA ASN A 21 40.14 -43.04 -37.49
C ASN A 21 41.17 -42.49 -38.43
N THR A 22 40.77 -41.99 -39.58
CA THR A 22 41.64 -41.14 -40.38
C THR A 22 41.83 -39.87 -39.53
N VAL A 23 42.89 -39.86 -38.76
CA VAL A 23 43.55 -38.66 -38.32
C VAL A 23 44.00 -37.97 -39.60
N TYR A 24 43.18 -37.14 -40.16
CA TYR A 24 43.62 -36.15 -41.11
C TYR A 24 44.65 -35.31 -40.38
N ALA A 25 45.92 -35.52 -40.74
CA ALA A 25 46.97 -34.57 -40.45
C ALA A 25 46.46 -33.23 -40.99
N VAL A 26 46.02 -32.31 -40.08
CA VAL A 26 45.66 -30.98 -40.46
C VAL A 26 46.89 -30.39 -41.12
N SER A 27 46.86 -30.23 -42.43
CA SER A 27 47.89 -29.49 -43.12
C SER A 27 47.81 -28.06 -42.68
N ILE A 28 48.62 -27.65 -41.72
CA ILE A 28 48.76 -26.26 -41.30
C ILE A 28 49.43 -25.59 -42.50
N SER A 29 48.69 -24.97 -43.38
CA SER A 29 49.21 -24.22 -44.47
C SER A 29 49.89 -22.96 -43.92
N SER A 30 51.22 -23.01 -43.81
CA SER A 30 51.98 -21.77 -43.56
C SER A 30 52.03 -21.00 -44.89
N GLY A 31 51.10 -20.09 -45.04
CA GLY A 31 50.99 -19.25 -46.22
C GLY A 31 49.54 -19.00 -46.59
N ALA A 32 49.00 -17.96 -46.02
CA ALA A 32 47.73 -17.40 -46.49
C ALA A 32 48.00 -16.71 -47.84
N PRO A 33 47.06 -16.81 -48.80
CA PRO A 33 47.17 -15.96 -49.97
C PRO A 33 47.23 -14.47 -49.58
N GLU A 34 47.95 -13.72 -50.32
CA GLU A 34 48.38 -12.30 -50.09
C GLU A 34 47.31 -11.31 -49.65
N LYS A 35 46.06 -11.71 -49.56
CA LYS A 35 44.94 -10.81 -49.19
C LYS A 35 44.79 -10.55 -47.70
N TYR A 36 45.44 -11.34 -46.82
CA TYR A 36 45.35 -11.20 -45.35
C TYR A 36 46.71 -11.48 -44.69
N PRO A 37 47.64 -10.54 -44.69
CA PRO A 37 48.92 -10.70 -44.02
C PRO A 37 48.69 -10.92 -42.51
N GLY A 38 49.32 -11.94 -41.95
CA GLY A 38 49.28 -12.17 -40.50
C GLY A 38 48.40 -13.33 -40.00
N ILE A 39 47.69 -14.03 -40.88
CA ILE A 39 46.92 -15.23 -40.44
C ILE A 39 47.92 -16.40 -40.33
N LYS A 40 48.06 -16.94 -39.12
CA LYS A 40 48.94 -18.10 -38.87
C LYS A 40 48.25 -19.46 -39.03
N TYR A 41 47.03 -19.59 -38.58
CA TYR A 41 46.23 -20.80 -38.69
C TYR A 41 44.87 -20.48 -39.35
N ASN A 42 44.62 -21.05 -40.52
CA ASN A 42 43.41 -20.80 -41.30
C ASN A 42 42.59 -22.08 -41.46
N TYR A 43 41.42 -22.16 -40.90
CA TYR A 43 40.46 -23.24 -41.05
C TYR A 43 39.29 -22.76 -41.89
N ASN A 44 39.26 -23.07 -43.15
CA ASN A 44 38.18 -22.68 -44.07
C ASN A 44 37.59 -23.95 -44.72
N ASN A 45 36.26 -24.14 -44.55
CA ASN A 45 35.51 -25.30 -45.01
C ASN A 45 36.04 -26.65 -44.49
N VAL A 46 36.50 -26.69 -43.25
CA VAL A 46 37.14 -27.87 -42.65
C VAL A 46 36.46 -28.24 -41.33
N ASN A 47 36.26 -29.54 -41.10
CA ASN A 47 35.90 -30.08 -39.81
C ASN A 47 37.15 -30.52 -39.06
N ALA A 48 37.50 -29.90 -37.96
CA ALA A 48 38.72 -30.23 -37.22
C ALA A 48 38.43 -30.41 -35.72
N ASN A 49 39.17 -31.38 -35.12
CA ASN A 49 39.24 -31.56 -33.67
C ASN A 49 40.66 -31.20 -33.22
N LEU A 50 40.76 -30.17 -32.39
CA LEU A 50 42.04 -29.73 -31.87
C LEU A 50 42.25 -30.31 -30.45
N PRO A 51 43.42 -30.91 -30.18
CA PRO A 51 43.87 -31.22 -28.84
C PRO A 51 44.21 -29.93 -28.07
N ALA A 52 44.64 -30.02 -26.79
CA ALA A 52 45.18 -28.89 -26.07
C ALA A 52 46.24 -28.13 -26.91
N PHE A 53 46.09 -26.83 -26.95
CA PHE A 53 46.91 -26.01 -27.80
C PHE A 53 47.42 -24.77 -27.01
N ASN A 54 48.73 -24.69 -26.89
CA ASN A 54 49.43 -23.58 -26.26
C ASN A 54 50.23 -22.82 -27.29
N PHE A 55 50.03 -21.55 -27.41
CA PHE A 55 50.66 -20.70 -28.39
C PHE A 55 51.19 -19.42 -27.77
N SER A 56 52.43 -19.11 -27.94
CA SER A 56 53.07 -17.85 -27.50
C SER A 56 53.93 -17.27 -28.60
N GLU A 57 53.70 -16.09 -29.07
CA GLU A 57 54.44 -15.45 -30.15
C GLU A 57 54.48 -13.91 -30.06
N THR A 58 55.56 -13.33 -30.61
CA THR A 58 55.60 -11.90 -30.87
C THR A 58 55.17 -11.64 -32.32
N VAL A 59 54.18 -10.78 -32.45
CA VAL A 59 53.53 -10.44 -33.73
C VAL A 59 54.18 -9.21 -34.33
N ASN A 60 54.64 -9.31 -35.56
CA ASN A 60 55.23 -8.17 -36.28
C ASN A 60 54.31 -7.59 -37.37
N ASN A 61 53.22 -8.29 -37.71
CA ASN A 61 52.25 -7.88 -38.73
C ASN A 61 50.82 -8.08 -38.20
N GLY A 62 49.88 -7.23 -38.59
CA GLY A 62 48.48 -7.37 -38.20
C GLY A 62 47.76 -8.57 -38.81
N GLY A 63 46.64 -8.98 -38.24
CA GLY A 63 45.78 -10.05 -38.74
C GLY A 63 45.30 -11.00 -37.65
N ASN A 64 44.50 -11.99 -38.03
CA ASN A 64 43.98 -13.03 -37.11
C ASN A 64 45.01 -14.17 -36.97
N TYR A 65 45.32 -14.53 -35.71
CA TYR A 65 46.23 -15.65 -35.46
C TYR A 65 45.60 -17.02 -35.62
N ILE A 66 44.36 -17.18 -35.21
CA ILE A 66 43.54 -18.36 -35.57
C ILE A 66 42.31 -17.83 -36.29
N ARG A 67 42.09 -18.28 -37.52
CA ARG A 67 40.92 -17.90 -38.32
C ARG A 67 40.09 -19.13 -38.62
N VAL A 68 38.80 -19.07 -38.46
CA VAL A 68 37.82 -20.09 -38.80
C VAL A 68 36.79 -19.45 -39.75
N GLY A 69 36.61 -20.04 -40.93
CA GLY A 69 35.70 -19.45 -41.94
C GLY A 69 34.88 -20.52 -42.68
N GLY A 70 34.02 -20.07 -43.55
CA GLY A 70 33.15 -20.90 -44.37
C GLY A 70 32.22 -21.81 -43.57
N SER A 71 32.04 -23.04 -44.00
CA SER A 71 31.21 -24.06 -43.32
C SER A 71 31.97 -24.88 -42.27
N SER A 72 33.07 -24.37 -41.73
CA SER A 72 33.95 -25.12 -40.83
C SER A 72 33.26 -25.47 -39.52
N LYS A 73 33.54 -26.65 -39.00
CA LYS A 73 33.22 -27.07 -37.64
C LYS A 73 34.51 -27.34 -36.88
N LEU A 74 34.79 -26.51 -35.87
CA LEU A 74 35.97 -26.62 -35.04
C LEU A 74 35.59 -27.08 -33.64
N ASN A 75 36.15 -28.23 -33.23
CA ASN A 75 35.98 -28.73 -31.85
C ASN A 75 37.33 -28.61 -31.12
N ILE A 76 37.36 -27.84 -30.05
CA ILE A 76 38.49 -27.67 -29.15
C ILE A 76 38.16 -28.42 -27.85
N ASN A 77 38.59 -29.68 -27.77
CA ASN A 77 38.20 -30.59 -26.69
C ASN A 77 38.95 -30.38 -25.38
N SER A 78 39.89 -29.46 -25.35
CA SER A 78 40.72 -29.11 -24.20
C SER A 78 41.06 -27.62 -24.23
N ASN A 79 42.06 -27.22 -23.46
CA ASN A 79 42.37 -25.78 -23.29
C ASN A 79 43.03 -25.21 -24.56
N LEU A 80 42.59 -24.03 -24.94
CA LEU A 80 43.27 -23.21 -25.96
C LEU A 80 43.85 -21.97 -25.27
N ASP A 81 45.20 -21.95 -25.17
CA ASP A 81 45.92 -20.82 -24.57
C ASP A 81 46.65 -20.04 -25.67
N ILE A 82 46.33 -18.81 -25.86
CA ILE A 82 46.94 -17.89 -26.84
C ILE A 82 47.60 -16.73 -26.08
N ASN A 83 48.91 -16.59 -26.27
CA ASN A 83 49.68 -15.50 -25.69
C ASN A 83 50.39 -14.72 -26.80
N LEU A 84 49.94 -13.52 -27.08
CA LEU A 84 50.47 -12.69 -28.15
C LEU A 84 51.08 -11.40 -27.59
N LYS A 85 52.22 -11.03 -28.15
CA LYS A 85 52.83 -9.75 -27.91
C LYS A 85 53.01 -9.04 -29.26
N SER A 86 52.36 -7.89 -29.42
CA SER A 86 52.51 -7.10 -30.66
C SER A 86 53.76 -6.24 -30.58
N ASN A 87 54.48 -6.13 -31.69
CA ASN A 87 55.63 -5.26 -31.87
C ASN A 87 55.62 -4.68 -33.30
N ILE A 88 54.53 -4.14 -33.74
CA ILE A 88 54.30 -3.64 -35.11
C ILE A 88 54.98 -2.28 -35.23
N ARG A 89 55.98 -2.19 -36.11
CA ARG A 89 56.66 -0.94 -36.46
C ARG A 89 56.38 -0.56 -37.90
N ASN A 90 55.77 0.61 -38.13
CA ASN A 90 55.63 1.25 -39.41
C ASN A 90 54.78 0.53 -40.47
N PRO A 91 53.54 0.89 -40.68
CA PRO A 91 52.69 0.33 -41.73
C PRO A 91 53.06 0.99 -43.05
N SER A 92 53.84 0.33 -43.88
CA SER A 92 54.20 0.83 -45.25
C SER A 92 53.15 0.50 -46.34
N PHE A 93 51.91 0.18 -45.96
CA PHE A 93 50.77 -0.08 -46.85
C PHE A 93 49.53 0.65 -46.41
N PRO A 94 48.65 1.12 -47.30
CA PRO A 94 47.35 1.63 -46.94
C PRO A 94 46.51 0.49 -46.34
N ILE A 95 46.45 0.42 -45.03
CA ILE A 95 45.76 -0.63 -44.28
C ILE A 95 44.30 -0.25 -44.22
N ILE A 96 43.49 -1.01 -44.95
CA ILE A 96 42.03 -0.89 -44.85
C ILE A 96 41.50 -1.53 -43.55
N TYR A 97 42.25 -2.46 -42.93
CA TYR A 97 41.84 -3.07 -41.64
C TYR A 97 43.06 -3.48 -40.81
N GLY A 98 43.48 -2.64 -39.92
CA GLY A 98 44.64 -2.87 -39.02
C GLY A 98 44.29 -3.59 -37.72
N THR A 99 43.62 -4.72 -37.75
CA THR A 99 43.15 -5.44 -36.58
C THR A 99 44.14 -6.54 -36.16
N ILE A 100 44.47 -6.63 -34.88
CA ILE A 100 45.10 -7.79 -34.26
C ILE A 100 44.07 -8.56 -33.44
N ALA A 101 43.79 -9.78 -33.81
CA ALA A 101 42.89 -10.66 -33.02
C ALA A 101 43.58 -11.93 -32.63
N GLY A 102 43.44 -12.38 -31.42
CA GLY A 102 43.91 -13.67 -30.96
C GLY A 102 43.17 -14.82 -31.61
N PHE A 103 41.84 -14.71 -31.70
CA PHE A 103 40.98 -15.72 -32.30
C PHE A 103 39.88 -15.05 -33.14
N GLY A 104 39.70 -15.50 -34.37
CA GLY A 104 38.70 -14.96 -35.28
C GLY A 104 37.86 -16.05 -35.96
N ALA A 105 36.52 -15.90 -35.96
CA ALA A 105 35.61 -16.73 -36.73
C ALA A 105 34.64 -15.85 -37.54
N TYR A 106 34.52 -16.12 -38.83
CA TYR A 106 33.73 -15.33 -39.77
C TYR A 106 32.85 -16.22 -40.61
N GLY A 107 31.55 -15.94 -40.64
CA GLY A 107 30.67 -16.51 -41.66
C GLY A 107 30.89 -15.86 -43.00
N THR A 108 30.48 -16.52 -44.05
CA THR A 108 30.43 -15.97 -45.42
C THR A 108 29.01 -16.18 -45.97
N ASN A 109 28.63 -15.48 -47.04
CA ASN A 109 27.32 -15.60 -47.66
C ASN A 109 26.83 -17.04 -47.82
N GLY A 110 26.04 -17.53 -46.87
CA GLY A 110 25.46 -18.88 -46.88
C GLY A 110 26.21 -19.97 -46.14
N ALA A 111 27.34 -19.68 -45.52
CA ALA A 111 28.09 -20.64 -44.70
C ALA A 111 28.48 -20.04 -43.34
N ALA A 112 28.02 -20.64 -42.25
CA ALA A 112 28.25 -20.20 -40.88
C ALA A 112 29.15 -21.20 -40.13
N PRO A 113 30.37 -20.84 -39.74
CA PRO A 113 31.23 -21.72 -38.95
C PRO A 113 30.65 -21.96 -37.57
N THR A 114 30.89 -23.16 -37.06
CA THR A 114 30.51 -23.53 -35.70
C THR A 114 31.74 -23.90 -34.89
N ILE A 115 31.95 -23.27 -33.77
CA ILE A 115 33.04 -23.51 -32.85
C ILE A 115 32.48 -24.08 -31.54
N ASN A 116 33.02 -25.23 -31.16
CA ASN A 116 32.80 -25.82 -29.84
C ASN A 116 34.14 -25.80 -29.10
N ALA A 117 34.23 -25.05 -28.01
CA ALA A 117 35.47 -24.94 -27.25
C ALA A 117 35.22 -25.16 -25.77
N LYS A 118 36.09 -25.88 -25.06
CA LYS A 118 35.97 -26.06 -23.64
C LYS A 118 36.43 -24.82 -22.90
N ASP A 119 37.71 -24.50 -22.99
CA ASP A 119 38.32 -23.37 -22.33
C ASP A 119 39.19 -22.59 -23.32
N VAL A 120 38.97 -21.29 -23.44
CA VAL A 120 39.75 -20.37 -24.28
C VAL A 120 40.36 -19.29 -23.42
N LYS A 121 41.70 -19.21 -23.47
CA LYS A 121 42.45 -18.19 -22.74
C LYS A 121 43.30 -17.39 -23.73
N ILE A 122 43.10 -16.07 -23.72
CA ILE A 122 43.79 -15.15 -24.62
C ILE A 122 44.49 -14.10 -23.79
N LYS A 123 45.80 -13.96 -23.97
CA LYS A 123 46.52 -12.80 -23.47
C LYS A 123 47.09 -12.05 -24.66
N LEU A 124 46.73 -10.76 -24.75
CA LEU A 124 47.23 -9.88 -25.81
C LEU A 124 47.90 -8.68 -25.18
N GLU A 125 49.17 -8.45 -25.48
CA GLU A 125 49.94 -7.30 -25.04
C GLU A 125 50.38 -6.47 -26.26
N VAL A 126 49.93 -5.24 -26.35
CA VAL A 126 50.21 -4.28 -27.42
C VAL A 126 51.37 -3.37 -26.99
N ALA A 127 52.42 -3.31 -27.79
CA ALA A 127 53.63 -2.56 -27.46
C ALA A 127 53.45 -1.03 -27.60
N PRO A 128 54.23 -0.20 -26.90
CA PRO A 128 54.12 1.28 -26.96
C PRO A 128 54.52 1.86 -28.33
N THR A 129 55.12 1.11 -29.18
CA THR A 129 55.58 1.54 -30.50
C THR A 129 54.66 1.17 -31.64
N ASP A 130 53.55 0.53 -31.31
CA ASP A 130 52.56 0.10 -32.30
C ASP A 130 51.67 1.26 -32.71
N ASP A 131 51.67 1.62 -33.98
CA ASP A 131 50.72 2.59 -34.59
C ASP A 131 49.39 1.94 -34.98
N PHE A 132 49.02 0.88 -34.31
CA PHE A 132 47.88 0.02 -34.67
C PHE A 132 46.60 0.41 -33.93
N ASN A 133 45.47 0.38 -34.68
CA ASN A 133 44.26 1.03 -34.25
C ASN A 133 43.28 0.13 -33.50
N ASP A 134 43.23 -1.19 -33.72
CA ASP A 134 42.14 -2.04 -33.20
C ASP A 134 42.59 -3.39 -32.61
N PRO A 135 43.21 -3.45 -31.44
CA PRO A 135 43.49 -4.72 -30.79
C PRO A 135 42.21 -5.38 -30.23
N ARG A 136 41.93 -6.61 -30.72
CA ARG A 136 40.76 -7.40 -30.30
C ARG A 136 41.22 -8.76 -29.76
N GLY A 137 40.67 -9.17 -28.60
CA GLY A 137 40.95 -10.47 -28.03
C GLY A 137 40.32 -11.61 -28.84
N MET A 138 39.00 -11.55 -29.02
CA MET A 138 38.23 -12.55 -29.74
C MET A 138 37.18 -11.94 -30.63
N LEU A 139 37.00 -12.46 -31.83
CA LEU A 139 36.05 -12.04 -32.85
C LEU A 139 35.17 -13.20 -33.30
N ILE A 140 33.84 -13.10 -33.16
CA ILE A 140 32.91 -14.11 -33.66
C ILE A 140 31.84 -13.39 -34.47
N HIS A 141 32.01 -13.28 -35.78
CA HIS A 141 31.23 -12.45 -36.63
C HIS A 141 30.50 -13.16 -37.77
N ASP A 142 29.61 -12.46 -38.42
CA ASP A 142 28.97 -12.77 -39.71
C ASP A 142 28.29 -14.16 -39.75
N GLY A 143 27.48 -14.43 -38.71
CA GLY A 143 26.72 -15.68 -38.59
C GLY A 143 27.49 -16.83 -37.94
N ALA A 144 28.73 -16.64 -37.51
CA ALA A 144 29.47 -17.66 -36.78
C ALA A 144 28.79 -18.02 -35.45
N ASN A 145 28.76 -19.30 -35.12
CA ASN A 145 28.23 -19.81 -33.86
C ASN A 145 29.36 -20.25 -32.94
N TYR A 146 29.23 -19.94 -31.66
CA TYR A 146 30.19 -20.35 -30.65
C TYR A 146 29.50 -20.99 -29.44
N PHE A 147 29.98 -22.16 -29.04
CA PHE A 147 29.52 -22.88 -27.85
C PHE A 147 30.74 -23.25 -27.00
N GLY A 148 30.75 -22.72 -25.75
CA GLY A 148 31.92 -22.87 -24.90
C GLY A 148 31.61 -22.96 -23.41
N GLU A 149 32.62 -23.36 -22.62
CA GLU A 149 32.54 -23.34 -21.17
C GLU A 149 33.17 -22.07 -20.62
N ASN A 150 34.46 -21.83 -20.82
CA ASN A 150 35.12 -20.65 -20.24
C ASN A 150 35.90 -19.87 -21.30
N ILE A 151 35.75 -18.55 -21.23
CA ILE A 151 36.57 -17.60 -22.00
C ILE A 151 37.24 -16.65 -21.00
N ASP A 152 38.56 -16.52 -21.09
CA ASP A 152 39.39 -15.64 -20.28
C ASP A 152 40.28 -14.77 -21.20
N ILE A 153 39.97 -13.48 -21.26
CA ILE A 153 40.68 -12.52 -22.12
C ILE A 153 41.40 -11.49 -21.25
N ASN A 154 42.68 -11.37 -21.38
CA ASN A 154 43.49 -10.35 -20.72
C ASN A 154 44.21 -9.50 -21.78
N LEU A 155 43.77 -8.27 -21.97
CA LEU A 155 44.30 -7.36 -22.96
C LEU A 155 45.01 -6.21 -22.26
N ILE A 156 46.25 -5.97 -22.61
CA ILE A 156 47.08 -4.87 -22.10
C ILE A 156 47.51 -4.04 -23.29
N SER A 157 47.04 -2.79 -23.34
CA SER A 157 47.46 -1.83 -24.37
C SER A 157 48.43 -0.82 -23.80
N ASN A 158 49.60 -0.73 -24.45
CA ASN A 158 50.60 0.26 -24.18
C ASN A 158 50.83 1.15 -25.42
N SER A 159 50.04 1.05 -26.47
CA SER A 159 50.19 1.77 -27.74
C SER A 159 49.92 3.26 -27.60
N LYS A 160 50.34 4.02 -28.61
CA LYS A 160 50.15 5.48 -28.71
C LYS A 160 49.18 5.89 -29.86
N PRO A 161 48.23 5.10 -30.30
CA PRO A 161 47.51 5.42 -31.51
C PRO A 161 46.48 6.51 -31.29
N GLU A 162 46.25 7.23 -32.34
CA GLU A 162 45.15 8.13 -32.51
C GLU A 162 43.96 7.36 -33.13
N GLY A 163 42.82 7.29 -32.41
CA GLY A 163 41.58 6.70 -32.93
C GLY A 163 41.54 5.16 -32.90
N SER A 164 41.93 4.50 -31.82
CA SER A 164 41.93 3.03 -31.71
C SER A 164 40.75 2.51 -30.92
N GLU A 165 40.19 1.39 -31.40
CA GLU A 165 39.22 0.57 -30.70
C GLU A 165 39.90 -0.64 -30.04
N ILE A 166 39.81 -0.68 -28.70
CA ILE A 166 40.36 -1.83 -27.93
C ILE A 166 39.17 -2.67 -27.45
N THR A 167 39.03 -3.86 -28.02
CA THR A 167 37.87 -4.72 -27.75
C THR A 167 38.31 -6.08 -27.18
N GLY A 168 37.76 -6.45 -26.03
CA GLY A 168 38.02 -7.78 -25.45
C GLY A 168 37.37 -8.87 -26.27
N LEU A 169 36.04 -8.88 -26.37
CA LEU A 169 35.28 -9.86 -27.15
C LEU A 169 34.30 -9.13 -28.07
N SER A 170 34.34 -9.39 -29.35
CA SER A 170 33.41 -8.87 -30.34
C SER A 170 32.59 -10.03 -30.94
N TYR A 171 31.25 -9.85 -30.94
CA TYR A 171 30.32 -10.85 -31.43
C TYR A 171 29.23 -10.21 -32.28
N GLY A 172 28.93 -10.79 -33.45
CA GLY A 172 27.78 -10.34 -34.27
C GLY A 172 28.12 -9.98 -35.71
N ALA A 173 27.75 -8.78 -36.17
CA ALA A 173 27.99 -8.30 -37.52
C ALA A 173 29.17 -7.32 -37.56
N ASP A 174 30.05 -7.46 -38.59
CA ASP A 174 31.17 -6.54 -38.80
C ASP A 174 31.07 -5.78 -40.15
N GLU A 175 30.35 -6.33 -41.14
CA GLU A 175 30.24 -5.68 -42.45
C GLU A 175 28.79 -5.44 -42.91
N PRO A 176 28.45 -4.20 -43.34
CA PRO A 176 27.13 -3.88 -43.89
C PRO A 176 26.83 -4.52 -45.26
N THR A 177 27.73 -5.29 -45.81
CA THR A 177 27.62 -5.89 -47.14
C THR A 177 26.92 -7.24 -47.18
N ILE A 178 26.56 -7.84 -46.01
CA ILE A 178 25.91 -9.14 -45.96
C ILE A 178 24.42 -9.03 -46.21
N THR A 179 23.99 -9.47 -47.37
CA THR A 179 22.57 -9.36 -47.79
C THR A 179 21.68 -10.51 -47.39
N LYS A 180 22.18 -11.57 -46.79
CA LYS A 180 21.39 -12.73 -46.37
C LYS A 180 21.11 -12.72 -44.89
N ALA A 181 19.84 -12.95 -44.53
CA ALA A 181 19.44 -13.14 -43.15
C ALA A 181 20.09 -14.38 -42.52
N TYR A 182 20.68 -14.23 -41.34
CA TYR A 182 21.15 -15.34 -40.54
C TYR A 182 20.93 -15.14 -39.04
N ASN A 183 20.89 -16.26 -38.33
CA ASN A 183 20.86 -16.28 -36.88
C ASN A 183 22.21 -16.76 -36.38
N SER A 184 22.82 -16.04 -35.46
CA SER A 184 24.01 -16.50 -34.76
C SER A 184 23.82 -16.59 -33.28
N THR A 185 24.47 -17.56 -32.65
CA THR A 185 24.40 -17.79 -31.23
C THR A 185 25.79 -17.95 -30.63
N MET A 186 26.09 -17.14 -29.63
CA MET A 186 27.24 -17.36 -28.77
C MET A 186 26.74 -17.79 -27.39
N ASN A 187 27.00 -19.02 -27.00
CA ASN A 187 26.54 -19.64 -25.78
C ASN A 187 27.73 -20.15 -24.95
N VAL A 188 27.98 -19.47 -23.85
CA VAL A 188 29.14 -19.71 -22.98
C VAL A 188 28.70 -19.89 -21.53
N ASN A 189 29.52 -20.57 -20.73
CA ASN A 189 29.29 -20.66 -19.30
C ASN A 189 29.86 -19.41 -18.61
N ASN A 190 31.18 -19.26 -18.57
CA ASN A 190 31.81 -18.10 -17.93
C ASN A 190 32.64 -17.30 -18.95
N VAL A 191 32.61 -15.98 -18.80
CA VAL A 191 33.41 -15.03 -19.56
C VAL A 191 34.10 -14.08 -18.60
N ASN A 192 35.43 -14.00 -18.65
CA ASN A 192 36.24 -13.04 -17.92
C ASN A 192 37.01 -12.19 -18.93
N ILE A 193 36.82 -10.91 -18.86
CA ILE A 193 37.50 -9.94 -19.71
C ILE A 193 38.17 -8.91 -18.82
N ARG A 194 39.45 -8.76 -18.97
CA ARG A 194 40.25 -7.74 -18.34
C ARG A 194 40.97 -6.91 -19.38
N ILE A 195 40.73 -5.60 -19.34
CA ILE A 195 41.42 -4.64 -20.21
C ILE A 195 42.18 -3.62 -19.34
N VAL A 196 43.47 -3.48 -19.61
CA VAL A 196 44.30 -2.44 -19.02
C VAL A 196 44.82 -1.55 -20.13
N ASN A 197 44.40 -0.33 -20.14
CA ASN A 197 44.87 0.69 -21.04
C ASN A 197 45.89 1.60 -20.32
N ASN A 198 47.14 1.52 -20.75
CA ASN A 198 48.25 2.36 -20.21
C ASN A 198 48.66 3.45 -21.20
N GLN A 199 47.82 3.76 -22.19
CA GLN A 199 48.16 4.77 -23.21
C GLN A 199 48.37 6.13 -22.62
N VAL A 200 49.40 6.86 -23.05
CA VAL A 200 49.60 8.26 -22.77
C VAL A 200 49.27 9.05 -24.05
N LEU A 201 48.08 9.63 -24.09
CA LEU A 201 47.60 10.34 -25.27
C LEU A 201 48.16 11.76 -25.27
N THR A 202 48.79 12.14 -26.39
CA THR A 202 49.48 13.41 -26.54
C THR A 202 48.68 14.46 -27.34
N THR A 203 47.60 14.07 -28.03
CA THR A 203 46.79 14.93 -28.85
C THR A 203 45.30 14.79 -28.57
N ALA A 204 44.58 15.94 -28.62
CA ALA A 204 43.22 16.09 -28.11
C ALA A 204 42.08 15.62 -29.03
N ASN A 205 42.35 14.92 -30.14
CA ASN A 205 41.37 14.96 -31.23
C ASN A 205 41.00 13.62 -31.88
N LYS A 206 41.01 12.48 -31.15
CA LYS A 206 40.50 11.25 -31.79
C LYS A 206 39.77 10.35 -30.83
N ASP A 207 38.68 9.75 -31.33
CA ASP A 207 37.77 8.85 -30.61
C ASP A 207 38.50 7.55 -30.28
N ASN A 208 38.61 7.23 -29.00
CA ASN A 208 39.14 5.98 -28.51
C ASN A 208 38.06 5.23 -27.77
N PHE A 209 37.85 3.95 -28.12
CA PHE A 209 36.86 3.10 -27.46
C PHE A 209 37.56 1.94 -26.74
N LEU A 210 37.23 1.75 -25.48
CA LEU A 210 37.60 0.57 -24.71
C LEU A 210 36.35 -0.27 -24.47
N ILE A 211 36.22 -1.39 -25.14
CA ILE A 211 34.99 -2.21 -25.08
C ILE A 211 35.35 -3.59 -24.52
N GLY A 212 34.72 -3.95 -23.39
CA GLY A 212 34.90 -5.31 -22.84
C GLY A 212 34.26 -6.36 -23.73
N LEU A 213 32.94 -6.30 -23.86
CA LEU A 213 32.14 -7.17 -24.72
C LEU A 213 31.34 -6.31 -25.70
N TRP A 214 31.53 -6.52 -26.98
CA TRP A 214 30.71 -5.87 -28.01
C TRP A 214 29.85 -6.92 -28.73
N GLN A 215 28.53 -6.72 -28.68
CA GLN A 215 27.58 -7.49 -29.45
C GLN A 215 26.91 -6.54 -30.46
N SER A 216 27.03 -6.87 -31.75
CA SER A 216 26.44 -6.16 -32.85
C SER A 216 25.38 -6.99 -33.60
N GLY A 217 24.46 -6.35 -34.27
CA GLY A 217 23.44 -6.94 -35.12
C GLY A 217 23.04 -5.99 -36.23
N ASP A 218 22.65 -6.51 -37.39
CA ASP A 218 22.15 -5.74 -38.54
C ASP A 218 20.68 -6.12 -38.85
N LYS A 219 20.02 -5.39 -39.74
CA LYS A 219 18.59 -5.54 -40.12
C LYS A 219 18.16 -6.99 -40.39
N ASN A 220 19.07 -7.82 -40.91
CA ASN A 220 18.77 -9.16 -41.32
C ASN A 220 19.40 -10.22 -40.39
N GLN A 221 19.94 -9.82 -39.25
CA GLN A 221 20.72 -10.68 -38.40
C GLN A 221 20.16 -10.70 -36.96
N ASN A 222 19.77 -11.90 -36.51
CA ASN A 222 19.43 -12.13 -35.13
C ASN A 222 20.66 -12.63 -34.39
N THR A 223 21.23 -11.83 -33.50
CA THR A 223 22.40 -12.24 -32.71
C THR A 223 21.99 -12.47 -31.27
N HIS A 224 22.37 -13.60 -30.71
CA HIS A 224 22.05 -13.94 -29.32
C HIS A 224 23.31 -14.38 -28.55
N PHE A 225 23.73 -13.50 -27.63
CA PHE A 225 24.76 -13.80 -26.64
C PHE A 225 24.13 -14.36 -25.36
N ILE A 226 24.64 -15.51 -24.91
CA ILE A 226 24.15 -16.18 -23.69
C ILE A 226 25.35 -16.51 -22.79
N SER A 227 25.38 -15.92 -21.60
CA SER A 227 26.25 -16.33 -20.50
C SER A 227 25.44 -17.12 -19.46
N ARG A 228 25.74 -18.44 -19.38
CA ARG A 228 25.04 -19.35 -18.45
C ARG A 228 25.56 -19.27 -17.01
N GLY A 229 26.81 -18.89 -16.82
CA GLY A 229 27.48 -18.72 -15.55
C GLY A 229 27.72 -17.22 -15.21
N ASN A 230 29.00 -16.84 -15.21
CA ASN A 230 29.41 -15.48 -14.82
C ASN A 230 29.99 -14.71 -16.02
N LEU A 231 29.58 -13.48 -16.17
CA LEU A 231 30.23 -12.49 -17.01
C LEU A 231 30.96 -11.49 -16.12
N ASN A 232 32.29 -11.51 -16.13
CA ASN A 232 33.12 -10.58 -15.40
C ASN A 232 33.90 -9.70 -16.39
N ILE A 233 33.75 -8.38 -16.25
CA ILE A 233 34.47 -7.39 -17.07
C ILE A 233 35.15 -6.40 -16.14
N ASP A 234 36.44 -6.24 -16.28
CA ASP A 234 37.25 -5.29 -15.52
C ASP A 234 38.07 -4.42 -16.50
N ILE A 235 37.66 -3.16 -16.63
CA ILE A 235 38.33 -2.18 -17.47
C ILE A 235 39.06 -1.19 -16.55
N ASN A 236 40.39 -1.13 -16.69
CA ASN A 236 41.23 -0.17 -16.01
C ASN A 236 41.91 0.73 -17.03
N ASP A 237 41.27 1.87 -17.25
CA ASP A 237 41.78 2.88 -18.15
C ASP A 237 42.63 3.89 -17.37
N LYS A 238 43.91 3.91 -17.66
CA LYS A 238 44.89 4.83 -17.06
C LYS A 238 45.30 5.97 -18.02
N SER A 239 44.62 6.08 -19.16
CA SER A 239 44.91 7.16 -20.11
C SER A 239 44.70 8.53 -19.43
N ASN A 240 45.52 9.49 -19.80
CA ASN A 240 45.32 10.86 -19.41
C ASN A 240 44.33 11.53 -20.35
N LYS A 241 43.52 12.42 -19.80
CA LYS A 241 42.46 13.27 -20.35
C LYS A 241 42.42 13.39 -21.88
N VAL A 242 41.40 12.82 -22.52
CA VAL A 242 41.07 12.98 -23.94
C VAL A 242 39.61 13.39 -24.09
N GLN A 243 39.32 14.26 -25.04
CA GLN A 243 38.03 14.89 -25.23
C GLN A 243 36.93 13.91 -25.71
N TYR A 244 37.29 12.76 -26.31
CA TYR A 244 36.38 11.77 -26.88
C TYR A 244 36.89 10.35 -26.58
N HIS A 245 36.80 9.92 -25.36
CA HIS A 245 37.21 8.59 -24.95
C HIS A 245 36.08 7.89 -24.21
N SER A 246 35.71 6.70 -24.68
CA SER A 246 34.58 5.94 -24.10
C SER A 246 35.04 4.59 -23.56
N ALA A 247 34.78 4.34 -22.30
CA ALA A 247 34.95 3.06 -21.65
C ALA A 247 33.60 2.36 -21.51
N VAL A 248 33.45 1.19 -22.16
CA VAL A 248 32.22 0.41 -22.20
C VAL A 248 32.49 -1.03 -21.75
N GLY A 249 31.79 -1.45 -20.71
CA GLY A 249 31.88 -2.81 -20.22
C GLY A 249 31.25 -3.82 -21.20
N ALA A 250 29.93 -3.77 -21.34
CA ALA A 250 29.19 -4.55 -22.33
C ALA A 250 28.41 -3.60 -23.24
N TYR A 251 28.61 -3.73 -24.53
CA TYR A 251 27.99 -2.91 -25.55
C TYR A 251 27.08 -3.75 -26.45
N LEU A 252 25.81 -3.43 -26.48
CA LEU A 252 24.84 -4.02 -27.39
C LEU A 252 24.47 -2.98 -28.43
N SER A 253 25.03 -3.12 -29.62
CA SER A 253 24.65 -2.29 -30.78
C SER A 253 23.96 -3.20 -31.80
N GLY A 254 22.91 -2.72 -32.41
CA GLY A 254 22.31 -3.49 -33.46
C GLY A 254 20.86 -3.12 -33.75
N GLU A 255 20.45 -3.47 -34.94
CA GLU A 255 19.08 -3.37 -35.38
C GLU A 255 18.22 -4.53 -34.82
N ASN A 256 17.02 -4.70 -35.29
CA ASN A 256 16.04 -5.67 -34.79
C ASN A 256 16.62 -7.08 -34.53
N GLY A 257 16.41 -7.62 -33.34
CA GLY A 257 16.72 -9.01 -32.99
C GLY A 257 18.04 -9.23 -32.25
N THR A 258 18.77 -8.19 -31.87
CA THR A 258 19.94 -8.32 -31.00
C THR A 258 19.51 -8.59 -29.56
N LYS A 259 19.96 -9.73 -29.00
CA LYS A 259 19.59 -10.13 -27.63
C LYS A 259 20.81 -10.60 -26.84
N MET A 260 20.93 -10.14 -25.60
CA MET A 260 21.91 -10.64 -24.64
C MET A 260 21.20 -11.23 -23.42
N THR A 261 21.55 -12.44 -23.04
CA THR A 261 21.01 -13.11 -21.84
C THR A 261 22.16 -13.44 -20.90
N LEU A 262 22.11 -12.84 -19.70
CA LEU A 262 23.14 -13.02 -18.67
C LEU A 262 22.56 -13.79 -17.48
N ASN A 263 23.34 -14.62 -16.86
CA ASN A 263 23.04 -15.18 -15.55
C ASN A 263 23.62 -14.25 -14.47
N ASN A 264 24.87 -14.42 -14.07
CA ASN A 264 25.51 -13.46 -13.18
C ASN A 264 26.41 -12.52 -13.97
N SER A 265 26.49 -11.25 -13.53
CA SER A 265 27.41 -10.30 -14.14
C SER A 265 28.03 -9.37 -13.11
N ASN A 266 29.32 -9.10 -13.32
CA ASN A 266 30.08 -8.14 -12.54
C ASN A 266 30.94 -7.32 -13.49
N ILE A 267 30.54 -6.08 -13.71
CA ILE A 267 31.20 -5.17 -14.66
C ILE A 267 31.73 -3.98 -13.91
N LYS A 268 33.05 -3.80 -13.93
CA LYS A 268 33.74 -2.71 -13.27
C LYS A 268 34.50 -1.86 -14.28
N ILE A 269 34.34 -0.57 -14.19
CA ILE A 269 35.08 0.40 -14.99
C ILE A 269 35.81 1.39 -14.07
N LYS A 270 37.07 1.56 -14.34
CA LYS A 270 37.90 2.60 -13.79
C LYS A 270 38.47 3.47 -14.93
N SER A 271 38.11 4.73 -14.96
CA SER A 271 38.55 5.68 -15.97
C SER A 271 38.62 7.09 -15.39
N ALA A 272 39.67 7.83 -15.75
CA ALA A 272 39.89 9.21 -15.33
C ALA A 272 39.46 10.25 -16.40
N THR A 273 38.76 9.84 -17.46
CA THR A 273 38.36 10.72 -18.55
C THR A 273 37.40 11.81 -18.12
N ASP A 274 37.56 13.01 -18.70
CA ASP A 274 36.80 14.19 -18.26
C ASP A 274 35.38 14.30 -18.83
N ASN A 275 35.06 13.61 -19.93
CA ASN A 275 33.75 13.67 -20.55
C ASN A 275 33.43 12.40 -21.37
N ASP A 276 32.59 11.52 -20.84
CA ASP A 276 32.24 10.29 -21.49
C ASP A 276 30.71 10.17 -21.64
N TYR A 277 30.18 10.74 -22.70
CA TYR A 277 28.74 10.64 -23.01
C TYR A 277 28.31 9.24 -23.42
N TYR A 278 29.22 8.49 -24.08
CA TYR A 278 28.91 7.18 -24.66
C TYR A 278 29.32 6.01 -23.78
N GLY A 279 30.14 6.24 -22.76
CA GLY A 279 30.59 5.20 -21.85
C GLY A 279 29.50 4.65 -20.95
N GLY A 280 29.73 3.40 -20.49
CA GLY A 280 28.85 2.73 -19.56
C GLY A 280 29.36 1.35 -19.15
N ALA A 281 29.03 0.92 -17.93
CA ALA A 281 29.26 -0.48 -17.61
C ALA A 281 28.41 -1.37 -18.54
N ILE A 282 27.19 -0.92 -18.87
CA ILE A 282 26.38 -1.48 -19.95
C ILE A 282 25.86 -0.34 -20.82
N VAL A 283 26.00 -0.47 -22.12
CA VAL A 283 25.46 0.42 -23.14
C VAL A 283 24.57 -0.37 -24.09
N LEU A 284 23.33 0.08 -24.26
CA LEU A 284 22.38 -0.48 -25.20
C LEU A 284 22.04 0.56 -26.26
N GLY A 285 22.02 0.15 -27.52
CA GLY A 285 21.71 1.00 -28.66
C GLY A 285 22.93 1.53 -29.34
N TYR A 286 22.74 2.39 -30.32
CA TYR A 286 23.82 2.90 -31.15
C TYR A 286 24.03 4.38 -30.86
N PRO A 287 25.17 4.77 -30.30
CA PRO A 287 25.42 6.19 -30.02
C PRO A 287 25.78 6.99 -31.28
N ASP A 288 26.22 6.33 -32.34
CA ASP A 288 26.76 6.97 -33.54
C ASP A 288 26.29 6.26 -34.80
N TYR A 289 25.79 6.93 -35.80
CA TYR A 289 25.78 6.74 -37.24
C TYR A 289 24.50 7.07 -38.02
N ASP A 290 24.69 7.36 -39.35
CA ASP A 290 23.77 7.96 -40.31
C ASP A 290 22.51 7.14 -40.71
N ASN A 291 22.34 5.90 -40.26
CA ASN A 291 21.28 4.99 -40.73
C ASN A 291 20.13 4.77 -39.74
N ALA A 292 19.77 5.74 -38.98
CA ALA A 292 18.79 5.63 -37.90
C ALA A 292 17.31 5.63 -38.34
N ASP A 293 16.96 5.26 -39.56
CA ASP A 293 15.56 5.09 -39.97
C ASP A 293 14.97 3.71 -39.66
N THR A 294 15.77 2.77 -39.16
CA THR A 294 15.33 1.45 -38.81
C THR A 294 15.37 1.31 -37.30
N GLY A 295 14.24 0.94 -36.71
CA GLY A 295 14.08 0.83 -35.26
C GLY A 295 15.13 -0.09 -34.64
N VAL A 296 16.11 0.49 -33.98
CA VAL A 296 17.16 -0.24 -33.26
C VAL A 296 16.54 -0.83 -31.99
N SER A 297 16.50 -2.13 -31.88
CA SER A 297 15.99 -2.85 -30.71
C SER A 297 17.04 -3.82 -30.20
N ALA A 298 17.67 -3.49 -29.07
CA ALA A 298 18.55 -4.37 -28.34
C ALA A 298 17.89 -4.78 -27.02
N VAL A 299 17.88 -6.07 -26.72
CA VAL A 299 17.26 -6.62 -25.52
C VAL A 299 18.33 -7.26 -24.63
N LEU A 300 18.49 -6.74 -23.41
CA LEU A 300 19.30 -7.38 -22.39
C LEU A 300 18.38 -7.99 -21.32
N GLU A 301 18.55 -9.26 -21.08
CA GLU A 301 17.94 -9.98 -19.96
C GLU A 301 19.04 -10.48 -19.03
N SER A 302 18.89 -10.23 -17.74
CA SER A 302 19.77 -10.81 -16.73
C SER A 302 18.95 -11.68 -15.76
N LYS A 303 19.43 -12.87 -15.45
CA LYS A 303 18.72 -13.89 -14.65
C LYS A 303 19.37 -14.19 -13.29
N GLY A 304 20.53 -13.64 -13.02
CA GLY A 304 21.25 -13.83 -11.78
C GLY A 304 21.65 -12.52 -11.13
N LYS A 305 22.65 -12.55 -10.26
CA LYS A 305 23.18 -11.35 -9.61
C LYS A 305 23.89 -10.46 -10.64
N MET A 306 23.56 -9.16 -10.63
CA MET A 306 24.22 -8.16 -11.47
C MET A 306 24.89 -7.10 -10.59
N VAL A 307 26.16 -6.81 -10.87
CA VAL A 307 26.89 -5.70 -10.27
C VAL A 307 27.45 -4.82 -11.38
N LEU A 308 27.06 -3.56 -11.41
CA LEU A 308 27.61 -2.54 -12.30
C LEU A 308 28.31 -1.51 -11.44
N ASP A 309 29.63 -1.35 -11.59
CA ASP A 309 30.44 -0.50 -10.76
C ASP A 309 31.27 0.48 -11.61
N THR A 310 30.86 1.74 -11.63
CA THR A 310 31.58 2.85 -12.25
C THR A 310 31.98 3.90 -11.21
N THR A 311 32.18 3.51 -9.94
CA THR A 311 32.52 4.45 -8.87
C THR A 311 33.85 5.15 -9.09
N GLU A 312 34.78 4.51 -9.79
CA GLU A 312 36.07 5.05 -10.17
C GLU A 312 36.09 5.65 -11.60
N ALA A 313 34.88 5.88 -12.18
CA ALA A 313 34.71 6.50 -13.50
C ALA A 313 33.55 7.54 -13.45
N PRO A 314 33.76 8.73 -12.90
CA PRO A 314 32.69 9.66 -12.55
C PRO A 314 31.93 10.21 -13.76
N ASN A 315 32.52 10.17 -14.96
CA ASN A 315 31.89 10.66 -16.18
C ASN A 315 31.21 9.57 -17.02
N VAL A 316 31.32 8.31 -16.59
CA VAL A 316 30.74 7.14 -17.23
C VAL A 316 29.44 6.78 -16.54
N ALA A 317 28.33 6.69 -17.26
CA ALA A 317 27.08 6.17 -16.69
C ALA A 317 27.21 4.66 -16.44
N ALA A 318 26.68 4.16 -15.33
CA ALA A 318 26.74 2.73 -15.11
C ALA A 318 25.84 1.96 -16.09
N LEU A 319 24.68 2.50 -16.41
CA LEU A 319 23.76 1.95 -17.41
C LEU A 319 23.33 3.06 -18.37
N ASN A 320 23.56 2.88 -19.65
CA ASN A 320 23.35 3.89 -20.68
C ASN A 320 22.51 3.30 -21.83
N LEU A 321 21.34 3.88 -22.07
CA LEU A 321 20.44 3.48 -23.15
C LEU A 321 20.35 4.55 -24.22
N HIS A 322 20.68 4.18 -25.45
CA HIS A 322 20.62 5.04 -26.63
C HIS A 322 19.67 4.49 -27.70
N GLY A 323 19.01 5.34 -28.45
CA GLY A 323 18.25 4.94 -29.63
C GLY A 323 16.77 4.63 -29.35
N GLN A 324 16.19 3.75 -30.16
CA GLN A 324 14.75 3.46 -30.17
C GLN A 324 14.48 1.99 -29.81
N GLY A 325 13.49 1.75 -28.94
CA GLY A 325 13.00 0.41 -28.65
C GLY A 325 13.94 -0.46 -27.80
N ASN A 326 14.94 0.10 -27.14
CA ASN A 326 15.86 -0.67 -26.32
C ASN A 326 15.22 -1.05 -24.98
N LEU A 327 15.24 -2.32 -24.64
CA LEU A 327 14.75 -2.87 -23.40
C LEU A 327 15.89 -3.42 -22.55
N PHE A 328 16.06 -2.88 -21.36
CA PHE A 328 16.89 -3.50 -20.34
C PHE A 328 15.99 -4.07 -19.24
N LYS A 329 16.13 -5.38 -19.00
CA LYS A 329 15.34 -6.07 -17.98
C LYS A 329 16.24 -6.87 -17.05
N ALA A 330 16.19 -6.56 -15.76
CA ALA A 330 16.75 -7.38 -14.70
C ALA A 330 15.61 -7.79 -13.77
N ASP A 331 15.09 -8.98 -13.95
CA ASP A 331 13.89 -9.48 -13.27
C ASP A 331 14.20 -10.84 -12.64
N PHE A 332 14.27 -10.89 -11.29
CA PHE A 332 14.68 -12.10 -10.58
C PHE A 332 13.89 -12.30 -9.31
N GLU A 333 13.43 -13.50 -9.08
CA GLU A 333 12.76 -13.87 -7.84
C GLU A 333 13.72 -13.90 -6.63
N ASN A 334 15.01 -14.23 -6.84
CA ASN A 334 15.95 -14.48 -5.75
C ASN A 334 17.31 -13.77 -5.88
N SER A 335 17.51 -12.91 -6.85
CA SER A 335 18.78 -12.22 -7.05
C SER A 335 18.69 -10.72 -6.85
N SER A 336 19.82 -10.08 -6.58
CA SER A 336 19.93 -8.64 -6.36
C SER A 336 20.74 -7.99 -7.47
N THR A 337 20.25 -6.85 -7.95
CA THR A 337 21.01 -5.96 -8.84
C THR A 337 21.62 -4.83 -8.04
N GLU A 338 22.89 -4.56 -8.21
CA GLU A 338 23.61 -3.46 -7.59
C GLU A 338 24.22 -2.57 -8.66
N ILE A 339 23.78 -1.31 -8.72
CA ILE A 339 24.32 -0.29 -9.62
C ILE A 339 24.98 0.77 -8.78
N LYS A 340 26.27 0.93 -8.93
CA LYS A 340 27.11 1.93 -8.24
C LYS A 340 27.77 2.82 -9.26
N SER A 341 27.63 4.13 -9.10
CA SER A 341 28.26 5.09 -10.01
C SER A 341 29.07 6.15 -9.28
N GLY A 342 30.11 6.62 -9.92
CA GLY A 342 30.83 7.83 -9.53
C GLY A 342 30.13 9.10 -10.01
N GLY A 343 29.23 8.99 -10.99
CA GLY A 343 28.45 10.07 -11.57
C GLY A 343 26.99 9.67 -11.76
N ILE A 344 26.51 9.69 -13.00
CA ILE A 344 25.14 9.26 -13.37
C ILE A 344 25.07 7.73 -13.30
N ALA A 345 24.09 7.20 -12.57
CA ALA A 345 23.91 5.74 -12.55
C ALA A 345 23.17 5.23 -13.78
N ILE A 346 22.14 5.93 -14.25
CA ILE A 346 21.31 5.54 -15.39
C ILE A 346 21.11 6.74 -16.31
N ARG A 347 21.34 6.53 -17.62
CA ARG A 347 21.08 7.53 -18.65
C ARG A 347 20.15 6.99 -19.73
N PHE A 348 19.17 7.79 -20.11
CA PHE A 348 18.35 7.61 -21.29
C PHE A 348 18.71 8.70 -22.31
N ALA A 349 19.11 8.31 -23.52
CA ALA A 349 19.58 9.22 -24.54
C ALA A 349 19.01 8.88 -25.93
N GLY A 350 18.97 9.87 -26.82
CA GLY A 350 18.78 9.65 -28.23
C GLY A 350 20.10 9.29 -28.90
N ILE A 351 20.03 9.05 -30.19
CA ILE A 351 21.21 8.94 -31.02
C ILE A 351 21.78 10.32 -31.19
N SER A 352 22.97 10.56 -30.63
CA SER A 352 23.72 11.77 -30.92
C SER A 352 24.45 11.55 -32.25
N GLN A 353 24.14 12.34 -33.23
CA GLN A 353 25.11 12.54 -34.29
C GLN A 353 26.32 13.23 -33.66
N ALA A 354 27.50 12.71 -33.96
CA ALA A 354 28.75 13.32 -33.61
C ALA A 354 28.65 14.84 -33.75
N LEU A 355 29.08 15.53 -32.74
CA LEU A 355 29.22 16.95 -32.63
C LEU A 355 29.54 17.66 -34.00
N ASN A 356 28.53 17.81 -34.82
CA ASN A 356 28.58 18.84 -35.84
C ASN A 356 28.42 20.16 -35.09
N ALA A 357 29.33 21.06 -35.33
CA ALA A 357 29.43 22.38 -34.72
C ALA A 357 28.12 23.22 -34.78
N ASP A 358 27.08 22.73 -35.42
CA ASP A 358 25.82 23.41 -35.70
C ASP A 358 24.60 22.96 -34.91
N GLY A 359 24.71 21.97 -34.00
CA GLY A 359 23.67 21.65 -33.01
C GLY A 359 22.35 21.07 -33.55
N GLU A 360 22.25 20.77 -34.82
CA GLU A 360 21.05 20.27 -35.45
C GLU A 360 21.23 18.84 -35.95
N ASN A 361 20.63 17.89 -35.34
CA ASN A 361 20.28 16.53 -35.76
C ASN A 361 20.56 15.45 -34.72
N THR A 362 20.05 15.65 -33.51
CA THR A 362 19.88 14.54 -32.59
C THR A 362 18.59 13.79 -32.94
N LYS A 363 18.66 12.52 -33.32
CA LYS A 363 17.45 11.69 -33.38
C LYS A 363 17.02 11.39 -31.97
N PRO A 364 15.79 11.72 -31.58
CA PRO A 364 15.33 11.52 -30.23
C PRO A 364 15.27 10.03 -29.87
N GLY A 365 15.69 9.68 -28.67
CA GLY A 365 15.46 8.35 -28.10
C GLY A 365 13.96 8.10 -27.98
N LYS A 366 13.54 6.85 -28.20
CA LYS A 366 12.12 6.49 -28.17
C LYS A 366 11.93 5.07 -27.62
N ASP A 367 10.89 4.94 -26.76
CA ASP A 367 10.46 3.63 -26.21
C ASP A 367 11.57 2.89 -25.44
N LEU A 368 12.42 3.65 -24.72
CA LEU A 368 13.52 3.10 -23.91
C LEU A 368 12.98 2.60 -22.56
N THR A 369 13.23 1.34 -22.20
CA THR A 369 12.69 0.75 -20.97
C THR A 369 13.77 0.08 -20.14
N ILE A 370 13.78 0.40 -18.84
CA ILE A 370 14.55 -0.32 -17.82
C ILE A 370 13.60 -0.89 -16.79
N SER A 371 13.69 -2.19 -16.53
CA SER A 371 12.93 -2.87 -15.49
C SER A 371 13.86 -3.59 -14.54
N LEU A 372 13.83 -3.20 -13.27
CA LEU A 372 14.69 -3.72 -12.20
C LEU A 372 13.83 -4.22 -11.03
N LYS A 373 14.19 -5.39 -10.51
CA LYS A 373 13.55 -5.96 -9.33
C LYS A 373 14.62 -6.27 -8.27
N ASN A 374 14.33 -5.93 -7.00
CA ASN A 374 15.28 -6.10 -5.90
C ASN A 374 16.64 -5.42 -6.14
N ALA A 375 16.62 -4.23 -6.74
CA ALA A 375 17.80 -3.51 -7.16
C ALA A 375 18.20 -2.41 -6.17
N LYS A 376 19.51 -2.22 -6.00
CA LYS A 376 20.11 -1.11 -5.25
C LYS A 376 20.86 -0.21 -6.22
N ILE A 377 20.44 1.04 -6.32
CA ILE A 377 21.00 2.03 -7.23
C ILE A 377 21.51 3.21 -6.41
N THR A 378 22.80 3.49 -6.53
CA THR A 378 23.47 4.58 -5.77
C THR A 378 24.49 5.30 -6.64
N SER A 379 24.71 6.57 -6.32
CA SER A 379 25.83 7.34 -6.86
C SER A 379 26.58 7.99 -5.71
N ILE A 380 27.91 8.01 -5.82
CA ILE A 380 28.81 8.73 -4.91
C ILE A 380 29.20 10.10 -5.47
N ALA A 381 28.55 10.55 -6.54
CA ALA A 381 28.82 11.85 -7.16
C ALA A 381 28.84 12.97 -6.12
N THR A 382 29.88 13.76 -6.15
CA THR A 382 30.03 14.97 -5.32
C THR A 382 29.72 16.23 -6.11
N ALA A 383 29.75 16.15 -7.46
CA ALA A 383 29.41 17.25 -8.34
C ALA A 383 27.92 17.57 -8.29
N TYR A 384 27.59 18.86 -8.23
CA TYR A 384 26.19 19.33 -8.19
C TYR A 384 25.39 18.96 -9.45
N ASP A 385 26.07 18.60 -10.54
CA ASP A 385 25.46 18.41 -11.86
C ASP A 385 25.10 16.97 -12.19
N ASN A 386 25.40 15.99 -11.36
CA ASN A 386 25.11 14.58 -11.63
C ASN A 386 23.90 14.08 -10.87
N PRO A 387 22.74 13.93 -11.53
CA PRO A 387 21.59 13.21 -10.95
C PRO A 387 21.85 11.70 -10.89
N LEU A 388 21.03 10.96 -10.14
CA LEU A 388 21.09 9.50 -10.18
C LEU A 388 20.65 8.96 -11.55
N ILE A 389 19.55 9.51 -12.07
CA ILE A 389 18.97 9.15 -13.37
C ILE A 389 18.89 10.41 -14.24
N GLN A 390 19.33 10.32 -15.48
CA GLN A 390 19.24 11.42 -16.44
C GLN A 390 18.51 11.01 -17.70
N VAL A 391 17.59 11.85 -18.15
CA VAL A 391 16.90 11.74 -19.43
C VAL A 391 17.35 12.92 -20.30
N GLU A 392 18.03 12.60 -21.39
CA GLU A 392 18.57 13.62 -22.31
C GLU A 392 17.45 14.26 -23.14
N ASN A 393 17.77 15.39 -23.77
CA ASN A 393 16.80 16.13 -24.55
C ASN A 393 16.18 15.31 -25.69
N GLY A 394 14.89 15.47 -25.89
CA GLY A 394 14.15 14.88 -27.02
C GLY A 394 13.70 13.42 -26.80
N VAL A 395 14.14 12.74 -25.73
CA VAL A 395 13.75 11.35 -25.47
C VAL A 395 12.23 11.22 -25.25
N LYS A 396 11.61 10.27 -25.94
CA LYS A 396 10.16 10.00 -25.89
C LYS A 396 9.88 8.61 -25.31
N ASN A 397 8.86 8.54 -24.44
CA ASN A 397 8.39 7.30 -23.82
C ASN A 397 9.49 6.52 -23.07
N ALA A 398 10.42 7.23 -22.41
CA ALA A 398 11.34 6.54 -21.51
C ALA A 398 10.56 5.95 -20.32
N THR A 399 10.86 4.70 -19.95
CA THR A 399 10.18 4.02 -18.84
C THR A 399 11.20 3.42 -17.87
N PHE A 400 11.07 3.76 -16.61
CA PHE A 400 11.85 3.19 -15.53
C PHE A 400 10.94 2.46 -14.55
N ASN A 401 11.08 1.14 -14.48
CA ASN A 401 10.33 0.28 -13.58
C ASN A 401 11.26 -0.21 -12.46
N LEU A 402 10.88 0.03 -11.21
CA LEU A 402 11.60 -0.44 -10.03
C LEU A 402 10.64 -1.18 -9.11
N THR A 403 10.85 -2.46 -8.91
CA THR A 403 9.94 -3.32 -8.16
C THR A 403 10.65 -4.13 -7.08
N GLY A 404 9.91 -4.54 -6.07
CA GLY A 404 10.38 -5.43 -5.00
C GLY A 404 10.84 -4.71 -3.73
N PRO A 405 10.63 -5.34 -2.56
CA PRO A 405 10.78 -4.69 -1.25
C PRO A 405 12.24 -4.36 -0.87
N GLN A 406 13.22 -4.97 -1.57
CA GLN A 406 14.63 -4.68 -1.37
C GLN A 406 15.14 -3.55 -2.29
N SER A 407 14.33 -3.13 -3.28
CA SER A 407 14.72 -2.10 -4.23
C SER A 407 14.87 -0.73 -3.60
N ARG A 408 16.00 -0.07 -3.89
CA ARG A 408 16.34 1.27 -3.43
C ARG A 408 17.04 2.05 -4.54
N ALA A 409 16.52 3.22 -4.89
CA ALA A 409 17.21 4.19 -5.72
C ALA A 409 17.41 5.48 -4.93
N ILE A 410 18.65 5.80 -4.63
CA ILE A 410 19.00 6.90 -3.69
C ILE A 410 19.81 7.94 -4.44
N ALA A 411 19.29 9.16 -4.48
CA ALA A 411 19.95 10.29 -5.07
C ALA A 411 21.33 10.58 -4.41
N PRO A 412 22.30 11.13 -5.16
CA PRO A 412 23.56 11.60 -4.61
C PRO A 412 23.38 12.79 -3.65
N LYS A 413 24.47 13.41 -3.22
CA LYS A 413 24.46 14.51 -2.22
C LYS A 413 23.65 15.74 -2.65
N ASN A 414 23.46 15.97 -3.95
CA ASN A 414 22.61 17.05 -4.46
C ASN A 414 21.11 16.78 -4.33
N ASN A 415 20.72 15.62 -3.79
CA ASN A 415 19.35 15.15 -3.66
C ASN A 415 18.60 15.01 -4.99
N GLU A 416 19.26 14.94 -6.14
CA GLU A 416 18.62 14.86 -7.43
C GLU A 416 18.51 13.40 -7.91
N LEU A 417 17.30 12.84 -7.79
CA LEU A 417 17.00 11.46 -8.21
C LEU A 417 16.90 11.37 -9.74
N LEU A 418 16.19 12.28 -10.34
CA LEU A 418 15.95 12.32 -11.78
C LEU A 418 16.09 13.74 -12.31
N ARG A 419 16.80 13.88 -13.45
CA ARG A 419 16.84 15.10 -14.25
C ARG A 419 16.27 14.82 -15.64
N ILE A 420 15.35 15.67 -16.09
CA ILE A 420 14.84 15.65 -17.44
C ILE A 420 15.30 16.91 -18.15
N LYS A 421 15.94 16.71 -19.29
CA LYS A 421 16.35 17.79 -20.19
C LYS A 421 15.37 18.01 -21.33
N GLY A 422 15.23 19.26 -21.74
CA GLY A 422 14.46 19.64 -22.91
C GLY A 422 13.00 19.22 -22.91
N THR A 423 12.53 18.64 -24.01
CA THR A 423 11.13 18.25 -24.23
C THR A 423 10.87 16.76 -24.05
N SER A 424 11.66 16.09 -23.23
CA SER A 424 11.63 14.63 -23.05
C SER A 424 10.43 14.17 -22.24
N ASP A 425 10.08 12.88 -22.37
CA ASP A 425 8.99 12.24 -21.66
C ASP A 425 9.50 11.01 -20.91
N VAL A 426 9.15 10.91 -19.63
CA VAL A 426 9.52 9.75 -18.79
C VAL A 426 8.39 9.29 -17.90
N THR A 427 8.28 7.99 -17.76
CA THR A 427 7.40 7.31 -16.79
C THR A 427 8.23 6.57 -15.75
N LEU A 428 8.01 6.90 -14.49
CA LEU A 428 8.55 6.18 -13.34
C LEU A 428 7.46 5.29 -12.74
N ASN A 429 7.67 3.99 -12.73
CA ASN A 429 6.79 3.01 -12.09
C ASN A 429 7.53 2.36 -10.92
N ILE A 430 7.13 2.69 -9.72
CA ILE A 430 7.75 2.21 -8.48
C ILE A 430 6.71 1.39 -7.73
N SER A 431 6.97 0.11 -7.52
CA SER A 431 5.97 -0.78 -6.93
C SER A 431 6.54 -1.85 -5.99
N ASP A 432 5.63 -2.60 -5.36
CA ASP A 432 5.92 -3.79 -4.56
C ASP A 432 6.94 -3.55 -3.46
N GLY A 433 6.78 -2.44 -2.73
CA GLY A 433 7.62 -2.08 -1.59
C GLY A 433 8.97 -1.43 -1.94
N ALA A 434 9.23 -1.15 -3.22
CA ALA A 434 10.41 -0.41 -3.65
C ALA A 434 10.43 1.02 -3.09
N LYS A 435 11.62 1.56 -2.85
CA LYS A 435 11.80 2.92 -2.33
C LYS A 435 12.72 3.74 -3.21
N ILE A 436 12.30 4.97 -3.50
CA ILE A 436 13.14 5.96 -4.14
C ILE A 436 13.34 7.15 -3.22
N LYS A 437 14.53 7.77 -3.23
CA LYS A 437 14.83 8.97 -2.44
C LYS A 437 15.50 10.03 -3.30
N GLY A 438 14.92 11.25 -3.30
CA GLY A 438 15.44 12.42 -3.99
C GLY A 438 14.37 13.19 -4.73
N ARG A 439 14.70 14.39 -5.18
CA ARG A 439 13.84 15.25 -5.99
C ARG A 439 13.91 14.91 -7.47
N ILE A 440 12.88 15.25 -8.20
CA ILE A 440 12.85 15.22 -9.66
C ILE A 440 13.02 16.65 -10.18
N ASN A 441 14.00 16.86 -11.03
CA ASN A 441 14.28 18.14 -11.66
C ASN A 441 13.85 18.16 -13.13
N ARG A 442 13.23 19.26 -13.55
CA ARG A 442 12.78 19.50 -14.92
C ARG A 442 13.41 20.78 -15.44
N GLU A 443 14.35 20.66 -16.39
CA GLU A 443 15.07 21.83 -16.93
C GLU A 443 14.23 22.62 -17.95
N ALA A 444 13.26 22.00 -18.61
CA ALA A 444 12.39 22.64 -19.61
C ALA A 444 10.98 22.03 -19.60
N LEU A 445 10.34 21.91 -20.77
CA LEU A 445 8.95 21.43 -20.91
C LEU A 445 8.82 19.89 -20.96
N GLY A 446 9.67 19.15 -20.27
CA GLY A 446 9.61 17.70 -20.17
C GLY A 446 8.34 17.21 -19.47
N GLU A 447 7.88 16.01 -19.79
CA GLU A 447 6.69 15.39 -19.22
C GLU A 447 7.05 14.20 -18.34
N ILE A 448 6.55 14.21 -17.09
CA ILE A 448 6.93 13.23 -16.07
C ILE A 448 5.68 12.59 -15.51
N THR A 449 5.52 11.29 -15.73
CA THR A 449 4.50 10.49 -15.06
C THR A 449 5.15 9.67 -13.95
N THR A 450 4.68 9.85 -12.73
CA THR A 450 5.20 9.12 -11.57
C THR A 450 4.10 8.26 -10.96
N ASN A 451 4.30 6.96 -10.90
CA ASN A 451 3.37 5.98 -10.34
C ASN A 451 4.02 5.26 -9.16
N ILE A 452 3.47 5.43 -7.98
CA ILE A 452 3.92 4.78 -6.74
C ILE A 452 2.79 3.87 -6.24
N SER A 453 3.03 2.57 -6.18
CA SER A 453 1.97 1.61 -5.89
C SER A 453 2.43 0.44 -5.00
N ASN A 454 1.48 -0.34 -4.49
CA ASN A 454 1.73 -1.58 -3.76
C ASN A 454 2.76 -1.41 -2.63
N ASN A 455 2.50 -0.46 -1.72
CA ASN A 455 3.37 -0.14 -0.58
C ASN A 455 4.78 0.37 -0.95
N ALA A 456 5.01 0.78 -2.17
CA ALA A 456 6.24 1.48 -2.55
C ALA A 456 6.25 2.91 -1.99
N ALA A 457 7.42 3.52 -1.90
CA ALA A 457 7.56 4.86 -1.35
C ALA A 457 8.50 5.74 -2.16
N TRP A 458 8.09 6.99 -2.35
CA TRP A 458 8.94 8.07 -2.81
C TRP A 458 9.25 9.00 -1.63
N ILE A 459 10.51 8.99 -1.18
CA ILE A 459 11.01 9.82 -0.09
C ILE A 459 11.56 11.11 -0.71
N LEU A 460 10.91 12.22 -0.41
CA LEU A 460 11.32 13.54 -0.90
C LEU A 460 12.08 14.28 0.22
N PRO A 461 13.37 14.58 0.03
CA PRO A 461 14.14 15.34 1.02
C PRO A 461 13.58 16.75 1.21
N ALA A 462 13.49 17.19 2.46
CA ALA A 462 13.09 18.55 2.78
C ALA A 462 14.18 19.56 2.38
N ASN A 463 13.78 20.79 2.11
CA ASN A 463 14.69 21.90 1.77
C ASN A 463 15.61 21.62 0.56
N SER A 464 15.23 20.66 -0.29
CA SER A 464 16.01 20.23 -1.45
C SER A 464 15.69 21.01 -2.74
N GLY A 465 14.81 22.00 -2.66
CA GLY A 465 14.28 22.74 -3.80
C GLY A 465 13.02 22.09 -4.40
N SER A 466 12.52 22.67 -5.50
CA SER A 466 11.32 22.19 -6.17
C SER A 466 11.50 20.79 -6.73
N THR A 467 10.44 19.98 -6.63
CA THR A 467 10.32 18.71 -7.34
C THR A 467 9.17 18.78 -8.34
N TYR A 468 9.30 18.09 -9.48
CA TYR A 468 8.36 18.19 -10.58
C TYR A 468 7.73 16.84 -10.93
N SER A 469 6.47 16.85 -11.30
CA SER A 469 5.79 15.75 -12.00
C SER A 469 4.64 16.31 -12.83
N SER A 470 4.33 15.73 -13.96
CA SER A 470 3.14 16.10 -14.73
C SER A 470 1.90 15.41 -14.18
N THR A 471 2.07 14.15 -13.78
CA THR A 471 1.06 13.37 -13.07
C THR A 471 1.75 12.52 -12.01
N LEU A 472 1.27 12.61 -10.77
CA LEU A 472 1.70 11.75 -9.67
C LEU A 472 0.53 10.87 -9.23
N THR A 473 0.67 9.56 -9.35
CA THR A 473 -0.33 8.59 -8.88
C THR A 473 0.21 7.82 -7.68
N LEU A 474 -0.52 7.89 -6.57
CA LEU A 474 -0.31 7.06 -5.38
C LEU A 474 -1.43 6.03 -5.33
N LYS A 475 -1.10 4.74 -5.36
CA LYS A 475 -2.11 3.68 -5.44
C LYS A 475 -1.79 2.53 -4.49
N ASP A 476 -2.83 1.95 -3.88
CA ASP A 476 -2.75 0.71 -3.08
C ASP A 476 -1.60 0.72 -2.04
N GLY A 477 -1.61 1.75 -1.19
CA GLY A 477 -0.58 1.96 -0.17
C GLY A 477 0.70 2.63 -0.67
N GLY A 478 0.76 3.00 -1.96
CA GLY A 478 1.84 3.83 -2.48
C GLY A 478 1.97 5.13 -1.69
N THR A 479 3.20 5.47 -1.29
CA THR A 479 3.45 6.53 -0.31
C THR A 479 4.32 7.63 -0.91
N LEU A 480 3.86 8.89 -0.78
CA LEU A 480 4.72 10.06 -0.87
C LEU A 480 5.18 10.41 0.54
N ASP A 481 6.45 10.18 0.80
CA ASP A 481 7.06 10.32 2.12
C ASP A 481 7.83 11.64 2.22
N LEU A 482 7.27 12.56 2.97
CA LEU A 482 7.78 13.92 3.24
C LEU A 482 8.30 14.04 4.68
N SER A 483 8.66 12.92 5.29
CA SER A 483 9.08 12.86 6.70
C SER A 483 10.54 13.25 6.94
N ASP A 484 11.30 13.59 5.90
CA ASP A 484 12.69 14.02 6.03
C ASP A 484 12.77 15.28 6.89
N ASN A 485 13.61 15.25 7.92
CA ASN A 485 13.68 16.31 8.95
C ASN A 485 15.12 16.80 9.14
N PRO A 486 15.70 17.50 8.15
CA PRO A 486 17.06 18.07 8.28
C PRO A 486 17.11 19.25 9.26
N ASN A 487 15.98 19.86 9.61
CA ASN A 487 15.89 20.98 10.52
C ASN A 487 14.85 20.72 11.64
N PRO A 488 15.19 19.95 12.68
CA PRO A 488 14.24 19.55 13.72
C PRO A 488 13.62 20.71 14.52
N THR A 489 14.28 21.85 14.56
CA THR A 489 13.85 23.04 15.33
C THR A 489 13.27 24.15 14.47
N GLY A 490 13.45 24.10 13.17
CA GLY A 490 12.95 25.06 12.19
C GLY A 490 11.91 24.47 11.27
N VAL A 491 11.60 25.18 10.19
CA VAL A 491 10.65 24.73 9.17
C VAL A 491 11.35 23.79 8.19
N ASN A 492 10.77 22.62 7.95
CA ASN A 492 11.10 21.77 6.82
C ASN A 492 10.12 22.06 5.69
N TYR A 493 10.63 22.37 4.53
CA TYR A 493 9.85 22.84 3.41
C TYR A 493 9.95 21.89 2.22
N HIS A 494 8.77 21.53 1.65
CA HIS A 494 8.66 20.74 0.44
C HIS A 494 7.87 21.50 -0.60
N GLU A 495 8.42 21.64 -1.78
CA GLU A 495 7.77 22.28 -2.93
C GLU A 495 7.56 21.28 -4.05
N ILE A 496 6.30 20.99 -4.37
CA ILE A 496 5.91 20.00 -5.38
C ILE A 496 5.16 20.72 -6.50
N LYS A 497 5.72 20.71 -7.70
CA LYS A 497 5.17 21.33 -8.91
C LYS A 497 4.58 20.30 -9.83
N ILE A 498 3.27 20.34 -10.02
CA ILE A 498 2.52 19.36 -10.80
C ILE A 498 1.98 20.04 -12.06
N PHE A 499 2.78 20.02 -13.11
CA PHE A 499 2.48 20.66 -14.40
C PHE A 499 2.77 19.73 -15.56
N ASN A 500 1.92 19.78 -16.60
CA ASN A 500 2.18 19.11 -17.86
C ASN A 500 3.11 19.95 -18.77
N ARG A 501 3.43 19.43 -19.95
CA ARG A 501 4.29 20.09 -20.95
C ARG A 501 3.78 21.48 -21.37
N LYS A 502 2.46 21.68 -21.39
CA LYS A 502 1.83 22.95 -21.76
C LYS A 502 1.75 23.93 -20.61
N GLU A 503 2.41 23.63 -19.49
CA GLU A 503 2.32 24.37 -18.22
C GLU A 503 0.88 24.55 -17.72
N THR A 504 -0.02 23.66 -18.16
CA THR A 504 -1.36 23.56 -17.60
C THR A 504 -1.39 22.55 -16.46
N ASP A 505 -2.51 22.46 -15.78
CA ASP A 505 -2.69 21.72 -14.56
C ASP A 505 -2.39 20.23 -14.68
N GLY A 506 -1.33 19.82 -14.07
CA GLY A 506 -1.12 18.44 -13.69
C GLY A 506 -1.93 18.06 -12.46
N LYS A 507 -1.88 16.80 -12.08
CA LYS A 507 -2.67 16.27 -10.99
C LYS A 507 -1.91 15.26 -10.12
N ILE A 508 -2.06 15.38 -8.79
CA ILE A 508 -1.80 14.28 -7.86
C ILE A 508 -3.08 13.47 -7.73
N ILE A 509 -3.01 12.17 -8.04
CA ILE A 509 -4.10 11.20 -7.86
C ILE A 509 -3.74 10.30 -6.69
N ASN A 510 -4.36 10.54 -5.54
CA ASN A 510 -4.19 9.70 -4.35
C ASN A 510 -5.34 8.68 -4.28
N ASN A 511 -5.10 7.48 -4.80
CA ASN A 511 -6.07 6.40 -4.90
C ASN A 511 -5.69 5.27 -3.91
N ASN A 512 -6.22 5.34 -2.69
CA ASN A 512 -5.83 4.45 -1.59
C ASN A 512 -4.31 4.51 -1.28
N GLY A 513 -3.69 5.65 -1.54
CA GLY A 513 -2.30 5.93 -1.22
C GLY A 513 -2.15 6.76 0.05
N ILE A 514 -0.91 7.08 0.38
CA ILE A 514 -0.54 7.80 1.60
C ILE A 514 0.37 8.97 1.24
N ILE A 515 0.07 10.15 1.78
CA ILE A 515 1.03 11.25 1.90
C ILE A 515 1.37 11.37 3.38
N THR A 516 2.63 11.46 3.74
CA THR A 516 3.03 11.54 5.15
C THR A 516 4.12 12.57 5.38
N THR A 517 3.93 13.43 6.40
CA THR A 517 4.93 14.36 6.93
C THR A 517 5.45 13.92 8.31
N VAL A 518 5.04 12.71 8.77
CA VAL A 518 5.27 12.25 10.14
C VAL A 518 6.74 12.06 10.45
N ASN A 519 7.28 12.94 11.29
CA ASN A 519 8.64 12.93 11.78
C ASN A 519 8.71 13.36 13.26
N THR A 520 9.78 14.03 13.70
CA THR A 520 9.98 14.49 15.08
C THR A 520 9.70 15.98 15.28
N SER A 521 9.03 16.65 14.32
CA SER A 521 8.65 18.07 14.39
C SER A 521 7.19 18.31 14.05
N TYR A 522 6.71 19.53 14.26
CA TYR A 522 5.34 19.96 13.93
C TYR A 522 5.34 21.16 12.99
N ASN A 523 6.40 21.39 12.27
CA ASN A 523 6.62 22.63 11.53
C ASN A 523 6.80 22.40 10.03
N ASP A 524 6.41 21.26 9.51
CA ASP A 524 6.60 20.95 8.11
C ASP A 524 5.58 21.67 7.26
N VAL A 525 6.05 22.29 6.18
CA VAL A 525 5.22 23.01 5.21
C VAL A 525 5.41 22.37 3.84
N VAL A 526 4.30 21.89 3.30
CA VAL A 526 4.25 21.29 1.96
C VAL A 526 3.43 22.19 1.06
N GLU A 527 4.01 22.67 -0.02
CA GLU A 527 3.31 23.42 -1.06
C GLU A 527 3.20 22.58 -2.33
N ILE A 528 1.97 22.30 -2.73
CA ILE A 528 1.64 21.57 -3.96
C ILE A 528 1.05 22.57 -4.94
N TYR A 529 1.76 22.86 -6.00
CA TYR A 529 1.30 23.69 -7.09
C TYR A 529 0.71 22.80 -8.20
N GLY A 530 -0.62 22.74 -8.26
CA GLY A 530 -1.37 21.88 -9.18
C GLY A 530 -2.66 21.35 -8.55
N ASN A 531 -3.28 20.36 -9.17
CA ASN A 531 -4.52 19.74 -8.70
C ASN A 531 -4.25 18.53 -7.81
N TYR A 532 -5.19 18.24 -6.94
CA TYR A 532 -5.20 17.06 -6.08
C TYR A 532 -6.55 16.34 -6.18
N GLU A 533 -6.53 15.03 -6.24
CA GLU A 533 -7.71 14.18 -6.19
C GLU A 533 -7.50 13.01 -5.23
N GLY A 534 -8.32 12.93 -4.17
CA GLY A 534 -8.34 11.81 -3.23
C GLY A 534 -9.49 10.85 -3.49
N LYS A 535 -9.23 9.54 -3.51
CA LYS A 535 -10.26 8.52 -3.70
C LYS A 535 -9.92 7.19 -3.05
N ASN A 536 -10.95 6.36 -2.86
CA ASN A 536 -10.85 4.97 -2.40
C ASN A 536 -10.07 4.78 -1.09
N GLY A 537 -10.19 5.72 -0.13
CA GLY A 537 -9.49 5.63 1.14
C GLY A 537 -8.12 6.33 1.17
N ALA A 538 -7.91 7.32 0.30
CA ALA A 538 -6.75 8.20 0.33
C ALA A 538 -6.49 8.78 1.73
N LYS A 539 -5.23 8.84 2.14
CA LYS A 539 -4.82 9.27 3.48
C LYS A 539 -3.70 10.30 3.43
N ILE A 540 -3.76 11.25 4.38
CA ILE A 540 -2.65 12.12 4.71
C ILE A 540 -2.37 11.94 6.21
N LYS A 541 -1.14 11.60 6.57
CA LYS A 541 -0.66 11.50 7.95
C LYS A 541 0.24 12.68 8.23
N MET A 542 -0.03 13.41 9.32
CA MET A 542 0.72 14.61 9.64
C MET A 542 0.91 14.80 11.14
N ASN A 543 2.04 15.34 11.53
CA ASN A 543 2.30 15.66 12.92
C ASN A 543 1.38 16.78 13.40
N THR A 544 0.76 16.56 14.56
CA THR A 544 -0.10 17.54 15.22
C THR A 544 0.18 17.53 16.70
N LEU A 545 0.51 18.68 17.26
CA LEU A 545 0.60 18.92 18.69
C LEU A 545 -0.68 19.60 19.18
N TRP A 546 -1.44 18.90 19.99
CA TRP A 546 -2.59 19.48 20.68
C TRP A 546 -2.13 20.42 21.80
N ASN A 547 -2.82 21.53 21.94
CA ASN A 547 -2.58 22.43 23.04
C ASN A 547 -2.76 21.71 24.40
N SER A 548 -1.85 21.89 25.35
CA SER A 548 -1.96 21.24 26.65
C SER A 548 -3.26 21.60 27.35
N PRO A 549 -4.00 20.62 27.93
CA PRO A 549 -5.19 20.88 28.72
C PRO A 549 -4.88 21.90 29.84
N GLY A 550 -5.61 23.02 29.89
CA GLY A 550 -5.37 24.10 30.86
C GLY A 550 -4.77 25.37 30.27
N ASN A 551 -4.17 25.32 29.06
CA ASN A 551 -3.79 26.53 28.36
C ASN A 551 -5.05 27.20 27.72
N ALA A 552 -5.52 28.28 28.28
CA ALA A 552 -6.78 28.87 27.90
C ALA A 552 -6.84 29.46 26.48
N ASN A 553 -5.69 29.77 25.87
CA ASN A 553 -5.64 30.56 24.64
C ASN A 553 -5.30 29.76 23.39
N GLY A 554 -5.05 28.45 23.49
CA GLY A 554 -4.73 27.61 22.33
C GLY A 554 -3.44 27.98 21.60
N ALA A 555 -2.59 28.84 22.19
CA ALA A 555 -1.42 29.43 21.55
C ALA A 555 -0.31 28.41 21.20
N ASN A 556 -0.33 27.23 21.82
CA ASN A 556 0.72 26.22 21.68
C ASN A 556 0.35 25.04 20.76
N SER A 557 -0.83 25.04 20.16
CA SER A 557 -1.16 24.04 19.16
C SER A 557 -0.36 24.28 17.90
N LYS A 558 0.24 23.23 17.39
CA LYS A 558 1.06 23.22 16.16
C LYS A 558 0.68 22.05 15.29
N SER A 559 0.81 22.20 14.01
CA SER A 559 0.64 21.10 13.05
C SER A 559 1.46 21.39 11.80
N ASP A 560 1.88 20.33 11.14
CA ASP A 560 2.29 20.43 9.76
C ASP A 560 1.16 21.01 8.91
N VAL A 561 1.51 21.62 7.79
CA VAL A 561 0.54 22.27 6.90
C VAL A 561 0.78 21.85 5.47
N ILE A 562 -0.25 21.38 4.78
CA ILE A 562 -0.23 21.14 3.35
C ILE A 562 -1.07 22.19 2.64
N LYS A 563 -0.46 22.85 1.65
CA LYS A 563 -1.12 23.87 0.84
C LYS A 563 -1.26 23.39 -0.60
N ILE A 564 -2.46 23.42 -1.15
CA ILE A 564 -2.76 23.08 -2.55
C ILE A 564 -3.09 24.39 -3.27
N LEU A 565 -2.14 24.84 -4.04
CA LEU A 565 -2.09 26.19 -4.57
C LEU A 565 -2.13 26.18 -6.11
N ARG A 566 -2.66 27.23 -6.68
CA ARG A 566 -2.41 27.54 -8.09
C ARG A 566 -1.03 28.16 -8.25
N SER A 567 -0.35 27.80 -9.31
CA SER A 567 0.81 28.58 -9.75
C SER A 567 0.32 29.88 -10.41
N GLY A 568 1.20 30.87 -10.51
CA GLY A 568 0.91 32.10 -11.25
C GLY A 568 0.59 31.87 -12.74
N ILE A 569 0.83 30.66 -13.25
CA ILE A 569 0.70 30.28 -14.66
C ILE A 569 -0.62 29.52 -14.89
N THR A 570 -1.19 28.87 -13.88
CA THR A 570 -2.36 28.01 -13.99
C THR A 570 -3.56 28.53 -13.19
N ASN A 571 -4.78 28.18 -13.63
CA ASN A 571 -6.03 28.62 -12.98
C ASN A 571 -6.51 27.68 -11.86
N SER A 572 -5.71 26.72 -11.41
CA SER A 572 -6.14 25.64 -10.53
C SER A 572 -5.52 25.71 -9.12
N GLY A 573 -5.24 24.68 -8.49
CA GLY A 573 -5.09 24.55 -7.04
C GLY A 573 -6.37 23.94 -6.49
N ASN A 574 -6.99 23.06 -7.29
CA ASN A 574 -8.25 22.43 -6.98
C ASN A 574 -8.04 21.09 -6.31
N ALA A 575 -8.54 20.94 -5.09
CA ALA A 575 -8.60 19.66 -4.39
C ALA A 575 -10.01 19.07 -4.51
N THR A 576 -10.09 17.80 -4.92
CA THR A 576 -11.33 17.07 -5.16
C THR A 576 -11.32 15.67 -4.53
N GLY A 577 -12.49 15.03 -4.51
CA GLY A 577 -12.68 13.71 -3.93
C GLY A 577 -12.68 13.73 -2.39
N VAL A 578 -12.31 12.61 -1.76
CA VAL A 578 -12.30 12.48 -0.29
C VAL A 578 -10.97 11.92 0.18
N THR A 579 -10.35 12.60 1.15
CA THR A 579 -9.08 12.21 1.77
C THR A 579 -9.17 12.26 3.28
N GLY A 580 -8.78 11.16 3.94
CA GLY A 580 -8.69 11.08 5.39
C GLY A 580 -7.43 11.76 5.94
N ILE A 581 -7.60 12.70 6.87
CA ILE A 581 -6.50 13.33 7.61
C ILE A 581 -6.32 12.61 8.93
N ILE A 582 -5.11 12.16 9.21
CA ILE A 582 -4.75 11.42 10.42
C ILE A 582 -3.73 12.24 11.21
N PRO A 583 -4.10 12.79 12.38
CA PRO A 583 -3.16 13.49 13.26
C PRO A 583 -2.28 12.47 13.99
N VAL A 584 -0.97 12.69 13.94
CA VAL A 584 0.03 11.78 14.52
C VAL A 584 0.92 12.57 15.48
N GLY A 585 1.29 11.95 16.62
CA GLY A 585 2.27 12.51 17.52
C GLY A 585 3.71 12.35 16.98
N ILE A 586 4.66 13.06 17.56
CA ILE A 586 6.10 12.90 17.21
C ILE A 586 6.67 11.52 17.54
N ASP A 587 5.96 10.72 18.32
CA ASP A 587 6.28 9.32 18.60
C ASP A 587 5.77 8.36 17.50
N GLY A 588 5.15 8.91 16.45
CA GLY A 588 4.60 8.17 15.33
C GLY A 588 3.27 7.46 15.63
N LYS A 589 2.69 7.65 16.80
CA LYS A 589 1.43 7.03 17.21
C LYS A 589 0.25 7.95 16.94
N GLU A 590 -0.95 7.38 16.89
CA GLU A 590 -2.19 8.15 16.85
C GLU A 590 -2.22 9.14 18.03
N ASN A 591 -2.48 10.39 17.74
CA ASN A 591 -2.45 11.47 18.74
C ASN A 591 -3.79 11.58 19.46
N ILE A 592 -3.94 10.83 20.55
CA ILE A 592 -5.12 10.83 21.40
C ILE A 592 -5.06 12.04 22.34
N ILE A 593 -6.17 12.79 22.41
CA ILE A 593 -6.25 13.99 23.23
C ILE A 593 -6.72 13.61 24.65
N ASP A 594 -5.90 13.88 25.65
CA ASP A 594 -6.26 13.59 27.04
C ASP A 594 -7.10 14.69 27.70
N GLY A 595 -8.14 14.29 28.40
CA GLY A 595 -8.94 15.18 29.23
C GLY A 595 -10.44 15.11 28.98
N ASN A 596 -11.19 15.87 29.77
CA ASN A 596 -12.65 16.04 29.62
C ASN A 596 -12.97 17.02 28.49
N ILE A 597 -14.25 17.07 28.09
CA ILE A 597 -14.76 17.96 27.03
C ILE A 597 -14.31 19.42 27.24
N LYS A 598 -14.36 19.93 28.46
CA LYS A 598 -13.97 21.33 28.73
C LYS A 598 -12.47 21.56 28.53
N LYS A 599 -11.63 20.59 28.91
CA LYS A 599 -10.20 20.66 28.70
C LYS A 599 -9.84 20.47 27.23
N VAL A 600 -10.46 19.48 26.56
CA VAL A 600 -10.28 19.23 25.13
C VAL A 600 -10.69 20.45 24.30
N ALA A 601 -11.81 21.09 24.61
CA ALA A 601 -12.25 22.33 23.94
C ALA A 601 -11.20 23.45 24.01
N LYS A 602 -10.41 23.50 25.09
CA LYS A 602 -9.29 24.44 25.22
C LYS A 602 -8.02 23.96 24.53
N ALA A 603 -7.82 22.65 24.38
CA ALA A 603 -6.67 22.05 23.70
C ALA A 603 -6.79 22.10 22.18
N VAL A 604 -7.97 21.88 21.65
CA VAL A 604 -8.23 21.91 20.21
C VAL A 604 -8.20 23.35 19.72
N ASN A 605 -7.29 23.62 18.83
CA ASN A 605 -7.10 24.91 18.21
C ASN A 605 -7.37 24.82 16.70
N SER A 606 -8.01 25.83 16.16
CA SER A 606 -8.32 25.95 14.73
C SER A 606 -7.12 26.40 13.87
N VAL A 607 -5.94 25.86 14.12
CA VAL A 607 -4.81 26.00 13.20
C VAL A 607 -5.14 25.26 11.91
N PRO A 608 -5.04 25.90 10.74
CA PRO A 608 -5.26 25.22 9.48
C PRO A 608 -4.19 24.13 9.26
N VAL A 609 -4.64 22.93 8.93
CA VAL A 609 -3.78 21.79 8.60
C VAL A 609 -3.71 21.55 7.08
N ILE A 610 -4.79 21.87 6.37
CA ILE A 610 -4.84 21.89 4.89
C ILE A 610 -5.38 23.26 4.46
N ILE A 611 -4.74 23.84 3.44
CA ILE A 611 -5.19 25.07 2.80
C ILE A 611 -5.29 24.82 1.30
N ALA A 612 -6.43 25.00 0.69
CA ALA A 612 -6.61 24.82 -0.75
C ALA A 612 -7.19 26.09 -1.39
N ASP A 613 -6.71 26.46 -2.55
CA ASP A 613 -7.29 27.56 -3.30
C ASP A 613 -8.75 27.27 -3.68
N LYS A 614 -9.02 26.00 -4.04
CA LYS A 614 -10.39 25.51 -4.27
C LYS A 614 -10.56 24.10 -3.69
N ALA A 615 -11.60 23.90 -2.92
CA ALA A 615 -12.00 22.59 -2.41
C ALA A 615 -13.46 22.62 -1.94
N ALA A 616 -14.18 21.50 -2.03
CA ALA A 616 -15.44 21.32 -1.33
C ALA A 616 -15.18 21.08 0.17
N ALA A 617 -16.15 21.36 1.01
CA ALA A 617 -16.03 21.24 2.47
C ALA A 617 -15.71 19.80 2.94
N GLY A 618 -16.21 18.79 2.23
CA GLY A 618 -15.97 17.38 2.53
C GLY A 618 -14.76 16.75 1.82
N THR A 619 -13.92 17.54 1.16
CA THR A 619 -12.75 17.02 0.43
C THR A 619 -11.72 16.40 1.38
N PHE A 620 -11.49 17.02 2.52
CA PHE A 620 -10.66 16.49 3.59
C PHE A 620 -11.49 16.21 4.81
N VAL A 621 -11.39 15.00 5.34
CA VAL A 621 -12.15 14.52 6.49
C VAL A 621 -11.20 13.93 7.52
N GLY A 622 -11.55 13.98 8.78
CA GLY A 622 -10.70 13.41 9.83
C GLY A 622 -11.39 13.38 11.17
N LYS A 623 -10.94 12.44 12.01
CA LYS A 623 -11.38 12.30 13.38
C LYS A 623 -10.17 12.12 14.27
N ALA A 624 -10.19 12.76 15.44
CA ALA A 624 -9.21 12.51 16.50
C ALA A 624 -9.94 12.09 17.78
N GLN A 625 -9.43 11.04 18.38
CA GLN A 625 -10.03 10.45 19.58
C GLN A 625 -9.60 11.21 20.83
N THR A 626 -10.48 11.19 21.84
CA THR A 626 -10.18 11.71 23.18
C THR A 626 -10.33 10.62 24.23
N THR A 627 -9.67 10.77 25.36
CA THR A 627 -9.86 9.88 26.51
C THR A 627 -11.21 10.10 27.22
N GLY A 628 -11.90 11.22 26.92
CA GLY A 628 -13.24 11.54 27.40
C GLY A 628 -14.35 11.19 26.42
N ALA A 629 -15.54 11.76 26.64
CA ALA A 629 -16.72 11.53 25.79
C ALA A 629 -16.66 12.28 24.45
N GLY A 630 -15.84 13.32 24.31
CA GLY A 630 -15.73 14.14 23.12
C GLY A 630 -15.05 13.44 21.96
N GLU A 631 -15.37 13.87 20.73
CA GLU A 631 -14.66 13.53 19.49
C GLU A 631 -14.30 14.82 18.75
N VAL A 632 -13.05 14.90 18.30
CA VAL A 632 -12.59 16.02 17.48
C VAL A 632 -12.71 15.64 16.02
N GLN A 633 -13.28 16.52 15.22
CA GLN A 633 -13.46 16.31 13.78
C GLN A 633 -12.79 17.41 12.98
N LEU A 634 -12.33 17.05 11.76
CA LEU A 634 -11.86 18.04 10.80
C LEU A 634 -13.05 18.75 10.17
N THR A 635 -13.01 20.07 10.13
CA THR A 635 -13.99 20.93 9.47
C THR A 635 -13.31 21.94 8.58
N SER A 636 -14.05 22.80 7.90
CA SER A 636 -13.45 23.84 7.04
C SER A 636 -14.15 25.20 7.13
N ARG A 637 -13.43 26.22 6.70
CA ARG A 637 -13.95 27.59 6.52
C ARG A 637 -13.37 28.21 5.26
N LEU A 638 -14.04 29.23 4.73
CA LEU A 638 -13.48 30.09 3.69
C LEU A 638 -12.76 31.28 4.36
N ASN A 639 -11.51 31.49 3.97
CA ASN A 639 -10.71 32.61 4.45
C ASN A 639 -9.93 33.21 3.27
N GLY A 640 -10.17 34.48 2.95
CA GLY A 640 -9.51 35.17 1.83
C GLY A 640 -9.68 34.47 0.47
N GLY A 641 -10.81 33.78 0.23
CA GLY A 641 -11.09 33.02 -0.99
C GLY A 641 -10.50 31.62 -1.04
N LYS A 642 -9.71 31.22 -0.04
CA LYS A 642 -9.17 29.89 0.12
C LYS A 642 -9.99 29.08 1.13
N ARG A 643 -10.01 27.75 0.96
CA ARG A 643 -10.62 26.87 1.95
C ARG A 643 -9.54 26.34 2.88
N GLU A 644 -9.74 26.61 4.18
CA GLU A 644 -8.90 26.13 5.28
C GLU A 644 -9.60 25.00 6.01
N PHE A 645 -8.90 23.90 6.23
CA PHE A 645 -9.36 22.76 7.03
C PHE A 645 -8.65 22.79 8.37
N PHE A 646 -9.40 22.62 9.46
CA PHE A 646 -8.90 22.69 10.83
C PHE A 646 -9.73 21.80 11.76
N TRP A 647 -9.20 21.51 12.95
CA TRP A 647 -9.84 20.63 13.91
C TRP A 647 -10.84 21.36 14.80
N THR A 648 -11.98 20.70 15.13
CA THR A 648 -13.02 21.22 16.01
C THR A 648 -13.62 20.13 16.90
N LEU A 649 -13.98 20.50 18.13
CA LEU A 649 -14.80 19.69 19.05
C LEU A 649 -16.29 20.01 18.92
N ASN A 650 -16.66 21.08 18.25
CA ASN A 650 -18.02 21.58 18.17
C ASN A 650 -18.57 21.50 16.76
N ALA A 651 -19.81 21.02 16.66
CA ALA A 651 -20.60 21.06 15.45
C ALA A 651 -21.63 22.20 15.47
N ILE A 652 -22.11 22.56 14.29
CA ILE A 652 -23.26 23.48 14.14
C ILE A 652 -24.51 22.68 13.85
N ASP A 653 -25.59 23.05 14.58
CA ASP A 653 -26.93 22.59 14.34
C ASP A 653 -27.66 23.67 13.53
N GLY A 654 -27.91 23.40 12.26
CA GLY A 654 -28.64 24.32 11.38
C GLY A 654 -28.34 24.13 9.91
N SER A 655 -29.09 24.81 9.06
CA SER A 655 -29.05 24.76 7.62
C SER A 655 -27.61 24.88 7.10
N ASN A 656 -27.22 23.90 6.34
CA ASN A 656 -26.01 23.72 5.53
C ASN A 656 -25.05 24.94 5.50
N PRO A 657 -24.05 25.00 6.39
CA PRO A 657 -23.04 26.04 6.33
C PRO A 657 -22.03 25.85 5.19
N TYR A 658 -22.20 24.78 4.41
CA TYR A 658 -21.34 24.38 3.30
C TYR A 658 -22.04 24.52 1.95
N ASP A 659 -22.98 25.37 1.87
CA ASP A 659 -23.44 25.78 0.56
C ASP A 659 -22.22 26.34 -0.17
N ASP A 660 -21.64 25.51 -1.00
CA ASP A 660 -20.55 25.57 -1.99
C ASP A 660 -19.93 26.95 -2.32
N GLY A 661 -19.70 27.76 -1.36
CA GLY A 661 -18.95 29.00 -1.49
C GLY A 661 -19.71 30.25 -1.16
N THR A 662 -20.96 30.19 -0.75
CA THR A 662 -21.76 31.38 -0.43
C THR A 662 -21.82 31.71 1.04
N SER A 663 -21.62 30.78 1.97
CA SER A 663 -21.55 31.10 3.40
C SER A 663 -20.17 31.62 3.78
N LYS A 664 -20.02 32.91 3.73
CA LYS A 664 -18.76 33.63 3.82
C LYS A 664 -17.96 33.47 5.11
N ASN A 665 -18.54 33.03 6.23
CA ASN A 665 -17.89 33.12 7.53
C ASN A 665 -18.23 32.00 8.51
N TYR A 666 -18.36 30.74 8.04
CA TYR A 666 -18.50 29.66 8.98
C TYR A 666 -17.23 29.45 9.81
N ASP A 667 -17.27 29.80 11.07
CA ASP A 667 -16.27 29.43 12.07
C ASP A 667 -17.00 28.81 13.26
N PRO A 668 -16.84 27.52 13.55
CA PRO A 668 -17.50 26.86 14.67
C PRO A 668 -17.09 27.45 16.04
N ARG A 669 -16.06 28.26 16.08
CA ARG A 669 -15.68 29.03 17.28
C ARG A 669 -16.56 30.22 17.50
N ASN A 670 -17.25 30.70 16.48
CA ASN A 670 -18.05 31.93 16.54
C ASN A 670 -19.52 31.57 16.75
N SER A 671 -20.01 31.78 17.97
CA SER A 671 -21.39 31.47 18.38
C SER A 671 -22.47 32.28 17.64
N SER A 672 -22.09 33.24 16.79
CA SER A 672 -23.02 34.06 16.02
C SER A 672 -23.60 33.38 14.79
N SER A 673 -23.10 32.25 14.39
CA SER A 673 -23.46 31.52 13.14
C SER A 673 -24.35 30.29 13.35
N GLY A 674 -24.85 30.05 14.58
CA GLY A 674 -25.70 28.92 14.94
C GLY A 674 -25.41 28.37 16.33
N LYS A 675 -26.25 27.46 16.84
CA LYS A 675 -26.02 26.83 18.13
C LYS A 675 -24.85 25.85 18.05
N SER A 676 -23.75 26.18 18.73
CA SER A 676 -22.59 25.31 18.87
C SER A 676 -22.91 24.11 19.79
N ILE A 677 -22.69 22.90 19.31
CA ILE A 677 -22.98 21.65 20.02
C ILE A 677 -21.72 20.79 20.06
N THR A 678 -21.39 20.35 21.27
CA THR A 678 -20.21 19.42 21.44
C THR A 678 -20.42 18.13 20.68
N ILE A 679 -19.44 17.75 19.90
CA ILE A 679 -19.38 16.47 19.21
C ILE A 679 -18.98 15.40 20.22
N LEU A 680 -19.79 14.35 20.34
CA LEU A 680 -19.51 13.19 21.15
C LEU A 680 -19.14 12.00 20.25
N ASN A 681 -18.25 11.16 20.75
CA ASN A 681 -17.91 9.92 20.06
C ASN A 681 -19.15 9.02 19.92
N SER A 682 -19.27 8.33 18.81
CA SER A 682 -20.43 7.49 18.49
C SER A 682 -20.70 6.37 19.50
N ALA A 683 -19.69 5.90 20.24
CA ALA A 683 -19.86 4.87 21.26
C ALA A 683 -20.61 5.37 22.51
N VAL A 684 -20.58 6.70 22.78
CA VAL A 684 -21.13 7.30 23.99
C VAL A 684 -22.64 7.05 24.14
N ALA A 685 -23.39 7.16 23.04
CA ALA A 685 -24.83 6.90 23.05
C ALA A 685 -25.15 5.46 23.53
N GLY A 686 -24.38 4.50 23.10
CA GLY A 686 -24.48 3.12 23.56
C GLY A 686 -24.19 2.96 25.05
N TYR A 687 -23.13 3.59 25.54
CA TYR A 687 -22.75 3.49 26.95
C TYR A 687 -23.83 4.07 27.86
N ILE A 688 -24.40 5.22 27.53
CA ILE A 688 -25.43 5.87 28.35
C ILE A 688 -26.76 5.13 28.30
N ASN A 689 -27.24 4.76 27.11
CA ASN A 689 -28.57 4.16 26.93
C ASN A 689 -28.65 2.72 27.47
N THR A 690 -27.55 1.98 27.51
CA THR A 690 -27.59 0.56 27.90
C THR A 690 -28.01 0.34 29.36
N ALA A 691 -27.72 1.27 30.25
CA ALA A 691 -28.22 1.19 31.63
C ALA A 691 -29.78 1.18 31.67
N LYS A 692 -30.45 2.03 30.87
CA LYS A 692 -31.91 2.03 30.74
C LYS A 692 -32.43 0.74 30.08
N VAL A 693 -31.74 0.22 29.05
CA VAL A 693 -32.09 -1.06 28.42
C VAL A 693 -32.04 -2.20 29.43
N ASN A 694 -30.99 -2.28 30.25
CA ASN A 694 -30.83 -3.29 31.28
C ASN A 694 -31.92 -3.21 32.36
N MET A 695 -32.26 -2.00 32.79
CA MET A 695 -33.38 -1.77 33.69
C MET A 695 -34.71 -2.25 33.11
N ASN A 696 -34.97 -1.93 31.84
CA ASN A 696 -36.20 -2.36 31.16
C ASN A 696 -36.29 -3.88 31.02
N LEU A 697 -35.17 -4.60 30.82
CA LEU A 697 -35.16 -6.06 30.80
C LEU A 697 -35.56 -6.65 32.16
N GLY A 698 -35.03 -6.12 33.23
CA GLY A 698 -35.36 -6.55 34.57
C GLY A 698 -36.85 -6.31 34.90
N PHE A 699 -37.40 -5.17 34.53
CA PHE A 699 -38.85 -4.91 34.69
C PHE A 699 -39.69 -5.86 33.85
N GLN A 700 -39.24 -6.24 32.67
CA GLN A 700 -39.97 -7.19 31.82
C GLN A 700 -39.90 -8.62 32.36
N SER A 701 -38.84 -8.98 33.02
CA SER A 701 -38.68 -10.29 33.66
C SER A 701 -39.55 -10.40 34.93
N LEU A 702 -39.61 -9.34 35.78
CA LEU A 702 -40.49 -9.29 36.93
C LEU A 702 -41.96 -9.25 36.52
N ALA A 703 -42.32 -8.45 35.50
CA ALA A 703 -43.67 -8.35 34.90
C ALA A 703 -44.79 -8.17 35.92
N THR A 704 -46.03 -8.16 35.45
CA THR A 704 -47.21 -8.28 36.32
C THR A 704 -47.55 -9.73 36.61
N LEU A 705 -48.31 -9.98 37.63
CA LEU A 705 -48.75 -11.33 37.99
C LEU A 705 -49.40 -12.06 36.82
N ASN A 706 -50.25 -11.39 36.07
CA ASN A 706 -51.01 -11.97 34.97
C ASN A 706 -50.09 -12.28 33.78
N GLU A 707 -49.10 -11.42 33.51
CA GLU A 707 -48.14 -11.69 32.43
C GLU A 707 -47.23 -12.87 32.73
N ARG A 708 -46.87 -13.10 33.98
CA ARG A 708 -46.08 -14.27 34.35
C ARG A 708 -46.88 -15.57 34.26
N ARG A 709 -48.09 -15.63 34.79
CA ARG A 709 -48.81 -16.85 35.04
C ARG A 709 -50.19 -16.97 34.39
N GLY A 710 -50.66 -15.97 33.68
CA GLY A 710 -52.02 -15.85 33.21
C GLY A 710 -52.99 -15.64 34.37
N GLU A 711 -54.28 -15.72 34.10
CA GLU A 711 -55.37 -15.60 35.10
C GLU A 711 -55.48 -16.89 35.95
N ASN A 712 -55.76 -16.75 37.24
CA ASN A 712 -56.19 -17.82 38.06
C ASN A 712 -57.73 -17.79 38.18
N ASN A 713 -58.37 -18.90 37.85
CA ASN A 713 -59.80 -19.02 38.12
C ASN A 713 -60.04 -19.07 39.63
N PHE A 714 -60.68 -18.04 40.16
CA PHE A 714 -60.99 -17.97 41.58
C PHE A 714 -61.94 -19.03 42.05
N ASN A 715 -62.59 -19.73 41.13
CA ASN A 715 -63.58 -20.75 41.44
C ASN A 715 -63.08 -22.20 41.49
N SER A 716 -61.79 -22.44 41.25
CA SER A 716 -61.22 -23.79 41.41
C SER A 716 -61.05 -24.12 42.88
N THR A 717 -61.70 -25.21 43.34
CA THR A 717 -61.58 -25.71 44.72
C THR A 717 -60.32 -26.52 44.96
N ASP A 718 -59.58 -26.85 43.91
CA ASP A 718 -58.39 -27.69 43.97
C ASP A 718 -57.13 -26.91 44.31
N GLU A 719 -56.46 -27.29 45.41
CA GLU A 719 -55.18 -26.79 45.86
C GLU A 719 -54.05 -27.56 45.11
N LYS A 720 -53.83 -27.22 43.82
CA LYS A 720 -52.83 -27.88 42.96
C LYS A 720 -51.63 -27.00 42.68
N SER A 721 -50.45 -27.59 42.69
CA SER A 721 -49.25 -26.94 42.20
C SER A 721 -49.31 -26.66 40.70
N GLN A 722 -48.55 -25.71 40.23
CA GLN A 722 -48.61 -25.35 38.79
C GLN A 722 -47.24 -25.11 38.20
N ALA A 723 -47.04 -25.57 36.98
CA ALA A 723 -45.90 -25.22 36.18
C ALA A 723 -46.34 -24.24 35.05
N TRP A 724 -45.49 -23.30 34.73
CA TRP A 724 -45.81 -22.34 33.67
C TRP A 724 -44.57 -21.95 32.87
N ALA A 725 -44.76 -21.64 31.64
CA ALA A 725 -43.74 -21.11 30.74
C ALA A 725 -44.33 -20.02 29.85
N ARG A 726 -43.53 -19.03 29.51
CA ARG A 726 -43.95 -18.03 28.53
C ARG A 726 -42.79 -17.60 27.61
N ILE A 727 -43.18 -17.24 26.39
CA ILE A 727 -42.38 -16.53 25.42
C ILE A 727 -42.81 -15.06 25.44
N LEU A 728 -41.88 -14.17 25.42
CA LEU A 728 -42.14 -12.72 25.44
C LEU A 728 -41.38 -12.02 24.32
N GLY A 729 -42.01 -11.05 23.71
CA GLY A 729 -41.44 -10.15 22.75
C GLY A 729 -41.80 -8.71 23.09
N LYS A 730 -40.89 -7.79 22.97
CA LYS A 730 -41.13 -6.34 23.19
C LYS A 730 -40.33 -5.53 22.21
N HIS A 731 -40.98 -4.49 21.66
CA HIS A 731 -40.32 -3.45 20.90
C HIS A 731 -40.55 -2.12 21.60
N THR A 732 -39.48 -1.31 21.78
CA THR A 732 -39.58 0.03 22.32
C THR A 732 -38.72 1.00 21.55
N LYS A 733 -39.24 2.23 21.46
CA LYS A 733 -38.50 3.40 20.97
C LYS A 733 -38.54 4.47 22.05
N ASP A 734 -37.37 4.86 22.54
CA ASP A 734 -37.16 5.82 23.60
C ASP A 734 -36.36 7.01 23.08
N GLU A 735 -36.95 8.20 23.17
CA GLU A 735 -36.29 9.47 22.86
C GLU A 735 -35.95 10.18 24.16
N GLY A 736 -34.67 10.38 24.44
CA GLY A 736 -34.18 11.07 25.61
C GLY A 736 -34.51 12.58 25.59
N LYS A 737 -34.41 13.23 26.72
CA LYS A 737 -34.64 14.66 26.86
C LYS A 737 -33.51 15.45 26.20
N GLU A 738 -32.25 15.06 26.47
CA GLU A 738 -31.08 15.83 26.08
C GLU A 738 -30.68 15.55 24.64
N ARG A 739 -30.16 14.33 24.33
CA ARG A 739 -29.67 14.06 22.98
C ARG A 739 -29.77 12.61 22.50
N PHE A 740 -29.80 11.61 23.39
CA PHE A 740 -29.68 10.22 22.99
C PHE A 740 -31.05 9.55 22.84
N ASN A 741 -31.20 8.77 21.78
CA ASN A 741 -32.35 7.93 21.53
C ASN A 741 -31.92 6.47 21.39
N PHE A 742 -32.84 5.56 21.61
CA PHE A 742 -32.62 4.15 21.30
C PHE A 742 -33.90 3.43 20.91
N GLU A 743 -33.71 2.36 20.13
CA GLU A 743 -34.77 1.46 19.71
C GLU A 743 -34.34 0.04 20.07
N THR A 744 -35.19 -0.66 20.82
CA THR A 744 -34.83 -2.00 21.36
C THR A 744 -35.87 -3.04 20.96
N ASN A 745 -35.40 -4.17 20.50
CA ASN A 745 -36.16 -5.40 20.31
C ASN A 745 -35.72 -6.41 21.36
N VAL A 746 -36.67 -6.90 22.15
CA VAL A 746 -36.44 -7.90 23.20
C VAL A 746 -37.15 -9.17 22.85
N TYR A 747 -36.47 -10.28 23.06
CA TYR A 747 -37.01 -11.63 22.95
C TYR A 747 -36.63 -12.42 24.20
N GLY A 748 -37.54 -13.25 24.71
CA GLY A 748 -37.21 -14.01 25.91
C GLY A 748 -38.12 -15.20 26.17
N VAL A 749 -37.63 -16.06 27.03
CA VAL A 749 -38.34 -17.18 27.58
C VAL A 749 -38.27 -17.13 29.09
N GLN A 750 -39.34 -17.45 29.74
CA GLN A 750 -39.41 -17.55 31.21
C GLN A 750 -40.20 -18.82 31.57
N ALA A 751 -39.73 -19.57 32.55
CA ALA A 751 -40.45 -20.76 33.06
C ALA A 751 -40.37 -20.79 34.58
N GLY A 752 -41.43 -21.25 35.21
CA GLY A 752 -41.51 -21.35 36.67
C GLY A 752 -42.37 -22.51 37.15
N TYR A 753 -42.19 -22.80 38.41
CA TYR A 753 -42.98 -23.79 39.14
C TYR A 753 -43.40 -23.16 40.47
N ASP A 754 -44.71 -23.25 40.73
CA ASP A 754 -45.34 -22.75 41.95
C ASP A 754 -45.91 -23.89 42.76
N PHE A 755 -45.47 -24.04 43.98
CA PHE A 755 -46.03 -24.96 44.96
C PHE A 755 -47.29 -24.39 45.55
N SER A 756 -48.36 -25.17 45.57
CA SER A 756 -49.53 -24.81 46.31
C SER A 756 -49.29 -25.10 47.82
N ILE A 757 -49.49 -24.04 48.64
CA ILE A 757 -49.35 -24.15 50.08
C ILE A 757 -50.74 -24.06 50.67
N LYS A 758 -51.17 -25.13 51.42
CA LYS A 758 -52.46 -25.17 52.10
C LYS A 758 -52.50 -24.07 53.16
N ASN A 759 -53.45 -23.13 53.01
CA ASN A 759 -53.62 -22.08 53.98
C ASN A 759 -54.99 -22.25 54.65
N SER A 760 -55.06 -21.84 55.91
CA SER A 760 -56.28 -21.74 56.71
C SER A 760 -57.39 -20.95 56.01
N GLU A 761 -58.63 -21.05 56.45
CA GLU A 761 -59.94 -20.48 56.08
C GLU A 761 -60.03 -19.21 55.18
N ASN A 762 -58.93 -18.48 54.95
CA ASN A 762 -58.93 -17.11 54.27
C ASN A 762 -58.34 -17.05 52.88
N GLY A 763 -58.04 -18.17 52.12
CA GLY A 763 -57.54 -18.07 50.75
C GLY A 763 -56.45 -19.08 50.37
N LYS A 764 -55.94 -18.96 49.13
CA LYS A 764 -54.93 -19.87 48.55
C LYS A 764 -53.58 -19.13 48.44
N ARG A 765 -52.48 -19.83 48.68
CA ARG A 765 -51.12 -19.31 48.52
C ARG A 765 -50.29 -20.20 47.61
N TYR A 766 -49.60 -19.56 46.66
CA TYR A 766 -48.62 -20.16 45.77
C TYR A 766 -47.26 -19.56 46.07
N THR A 767 -46.25 -20.37 46.22
CA THR A 767 -44.86 -19.89 46.38
C THR A 767 -43.99 -20.72 45.43
N GLY A 768 -43.17 -20.05 44.64
CA GLY A 768 -42.44 -20.74 43.59
C GLY A 768 -41.15 -20.01 43.17
N PHE A 769 -40.51 -20.63 42.24
CA PHE A 769 -39.30 -20.10 41.60
C PHE A 769 -39.49 -19.99 40.08
N TYR A 770 -38.66 -19.16 39.45
CA TYR A 770 -38.66 -19.03 37.99
C TYR A 770 -37.28 -18.68 37.46
N LEU A 771 -37.05 -19.04 36.20
CA LEU A 771 -35.87 -18.75 35.42
C LEU A 771 -36.28 -17.92 34.23
N THR A 772 -35.49 -16.89 33.89
CA THR A 772 -35.72 -16.05 32.71
C THR A 772 -34.45 -15.95 31.90
N ASN A 773 -34.56 -16.07 30.58
CA ASN A 773 -33.49 -15.77 29.64
C ASN A 773 -34.02 -14.79 28.59
N THR A 774 -33.42 -13.61 28.54
CA THR A 774 -33.81 -12.58 27.58
C THR A 774 -32.62 -12.09 26.79
N GLU A 775 -32.87 -11.74 25.55
CA GLU A 775 -31.93 -11.08 24.66
C GLU A 775 -32.54 -9.79 24.13
N ALA A 776 -31.77 -8.69 24.22
CA ALA A 776 -32.15 -7.41 23.63
C ALA A 776 -31.16 -7.04 22.52
N LYS A 777 -31.70 -6.57 21.40
CA LYS A 777 -30.95 -5.91 20.31
C LYS A 777 -31.37 -4.47 20.27
N THR A 778 -30.43 -3.56 20.48
CA THR A 778 -30.67 -2.13 20.58
C THR A 778 -29.86 -1.36 19.56
N ASN A 779 -30.51 -0.46 18.85
CA ASN A 779 -29.89 0.55 18.01
C ASN A 779 -29.88 1.88 18.77
N PHE A 780 -28.77 2.60 18.67
CA PHE A 780 -28.56 3.88 19.35
C PHE A 780 -28.46 5.02 18.36
N GLU A 781 -28.95 6.16 18.76
CA GLU A 781 -28.92 7.40 18.01
C GLU A 781 -28.44 8.57 18.91
N ASP A 782 -27.69 9.48 18.29
CA ASP A 782 -27.38 10.78 18.85
C ASP A 782 -28.05 11.86 17.97
N ARG A 783 -28.96 12.62 18.52
CA ARG A 783 -29.68 13.68 17.81
C ARG A 783 -28.78 14.72 17.19
N TYR A 784 -27.61 14.89 17.77
CA TYR A 784 -26.58 15.83 17.35
C TYR A 784 -25.34 15.16 16.79
N ARG A 785 -25.51 13.92 16.23
CA ARG A 785 -24.40 13.27 15.54
C ARG A 785 -23.88 14.17 14.42
N ALA A 786 -22.56 14.34 14.38
CA ALA A 786 -21.92 15.24 13.44
C ALA A 786 -20.93 14.50 12.53
N GLU A 787 -20.76 15.03 11.34
CA GLU A 787 -19.69 14.69 10.41
C GLU A 787 -19.07 16.01 9.90
N ASN A 788 -17.75 16.07 9.87
CA ASN A 788 -17.00 17.26 9.46
C ASN A 788 -17.44 18.55 10.18
N GLY A 789 -17.78 18.44 11.46
CA GLY A 789 -18.22 19.56 12.27
C GLY A 789 -19.67 20.02 12.02
N ILE A 790 -20.50 19.22 11.33
CA ILE A 790 -21.91 19.52 11.07
C ILE A 790 -22.80 18.42 11.60
N VAL A 791 -23.94 18.83 12.19
CA VAL A 791 -25.01 17.92 12.59
C VAL A 791 -25.68 17.34 11.33
N VAL A 792 -25.58 16.02 11.14
CA VAL A 792 -26.11 15.33 9.96
C VAL A 792 -27.52 14.75 10.22
N ALA A 793 -28.23 14.43 9.13
CA ALA A 793 -29.57 13.85 9.20
C ALA A 793 -29.57 12.41 9.74
N ASP A 794 -28.60 11.59 9.38
CA ASP A 794 -28.42 10.24 9.90
C ASP A 794 -27.93 10.31 11.35
N LYS A 795 -28.75 9.84 12.30
CA LYS A 795 -28.53 9.91 13.75
C LYS A 795 -27.94 8.63 14.34
N TYR A 796 -27.85 7.57 13.56
CA TYR A 796 -27.37 6.27 14.01
C TYR A 796 -25.91 6.32 14.46
N THR A 797 -25.66 5.81 15.68
CA THR A 797 -24.33 5.80 16.31
C THR A 797 -23.78 4.40 16.59
N GLY A 798 -24.63 3.36 16.52
CA GLY A 798 -24.21 2.00 16.79
C GLY A 798 -25.30 1.13 17.36
N LYS A 799 -24.92 -0.07 17.76
CA LYS A 799 -25.84 -1.06 18.31
C LYS A 799 -25.23 -1.80 19.50
N ALA A 800 -26.11 -2.38 20.34
CA ALA A 800 -25.70 -3.33 21.37
C ALA A 800 -26.57 -4.59 21.33
N LYS A 801 -25.95 -5.67 21.81
CA LYS A 801 -26.62 -6.93 22.13
C LYS A 801 -26.48 -7.17 23.62
N THR A 802 -27.62 -7.22 24.33
CA THR A 802 -27.70 -7.51 25.76
C THR A 802 -28.28 -8.90 25.96
N LYS A 803 -27.65 -9.69 26.84
CA LYS A 803 -28.20 -10.96 27.33
C LYS A 803 -28.40 -10.87 28.82
N ASP A 804 -29.57 -11.26 29.28
CA ASP A 804 -29.92 -11.30 30.69
C ASP A 804 -30.42 -12.70 31.06
N PHE A 805 -29.82 -13.30 32.12
CA PHE A 805 -30.26 -14.52 32.76
C PHE A 805 -30.65 -14.20 34.17
N SER A 806 -31.91 -14.50 34.56
CA SER A 806 -32.44 -14.14 35.87
C SER A 806 -32.97 -15.37 36.59
N LEU A 807 -32.76 -15.39 37.89
CA LEU A 807 -33.31 -16.34 38.84
C LEU A 807 -34.30 -15.59 39.72
N GLY A 808 -35.52 -16.07 39.87
CA GLY A 808 -36.56 -15.41 40.62
C GLY A 808 -37.32 -16.32 41.58
N LEU A 809 -37.85 -15.70 42.63
CA LEU A 809 -38.77 -16.28 43.60
C LEU A 809 -40.04 -15.45 43.61
N SER A 810 -41.18 -16.07 43.78
CA SER A 810 -42.46 -15.42 43.93
C SER A 810 -43.36 -16.07 44.97
N THR A 811 -44.18 -15.24 45.60
CA THR A 811 -45.28 -15.75 46.47
C THR A 811 -46.52 -14.90 46.21
N THR A 812 -47.64 -15.61 45.93
CA THR A 812 -48.92 -14.96 45.66
C THR A 812 -50.00 -15.54 46.58
N LYS A 813 -50.68 -14.68 47.30
CA LYS A 813 -51.85 -15.04 48.10
C LYS A 813 -53.09 -14.50 47.48
N TYR A 814 -54.05 -15.38 47.20
CA TYR A 814 -55.43 -15.01 46.74
C TYR A 814 -56.36 -15.19 47.90
N TYR A 815 -57.06 -14.12 48.26
CA TYR A 815 -58.06 -14.09 49.32
C TYR A 815 -59.47 -14.39 48.77
N ASN A 816 -60.32 -15.02 49.56
CA ASN A 816 -61.67 -15.36 49.22
C ASN A 816 -62.56 -14.17 48.84
N ASN A 817 -62.20 -12.94 49.29
CA ASN A 817 -62.91 -11.69 48.97
C ASN A 817 -62.49 -11.07 47.62
N GLY A 818 -61.72 -11.83 46.79
CA GLY A 818 -61.26 -11.33 45.47
C GLY A 818 -59.99 -10.48 45.52
N LEU A 819 -59.39 -10.23 46.66
CA LEU A 819 -58.10 -9.52 46.82
C LEU A 819 -56.97 -10.51 46.51
N TYR A 820 -55.90 -10.07 45.90
CA TYR A 820 -54.63 -10.79 45.82
C TYR A 820 -53.47 -9.86 46.22
N LEU A 821 -52.42 -10.52 46.72
CA LEU A 821 -51.15 -9.93 47.01
C LEU A 821 -50.06 -10.81 46.37
N ASP A 822 -49.25 -10.24 45.46
CA ASP A 822 -48.16 -10.87 44.79
C ASP A 822 -46.83 -10.19 45.17
N LEU A 823 -45.85 -11.00 45.59
CA LEU A 823 -44.52 -10.59 45.90
C LEU A 823 -43.57 -11.38 44.98
N ALA A 824 -42.70 -10.69 44.25
CA ALA A 824 -41.69 -11.34 43.43
C ALA A 824 -40.31 -10.68 43.61
N GLY A 825 -39.28 -11.50 43.68
CA GLY A 825 -37.92 -11.01 43.70
C GLY A 825 -37.06 -11.78 42.72
N GLN A 826 -36.11 -11.08 42.11
CA GLN A 826 -35.19 -11.73 41.16
C GLN A 826 -33.78 -11.19 41.27
N PHE A 827 -32.81 -12.01 40.82
CA PHE A 827 -31.44 -11.65 40.61
C PHE A 827 -31.04 -11.96 39.17
N SER A 828 -30.40 -11.01 38.52
CA SER A 828 -30.06 -11.04 37.10
C SER A 828 -28.56 -10.97 36.86
N PHE A 829 -28.07 -11.78 35.90
CA PHE A 829 -26.72 -11.75 35.36
C PHE A 829 -26.78 -11.17 33.92
N ILE A 830 -26.09 -10.05 33.72
CA ILE A 830 -26.21 -9.27 32.50
C ILE A 830 -24.88 -9.28 31.73
N LYS A 831 -24.95 -9.40 30.40
CA LYS A 831 -23.81 -9.23 29.48
C LYS A 831 -24.22 -8.32 28.33
N ASN A 832 -23.47 -7.23 28.16
CA ASN A 832 -23.63 -6.28 27.07
C ASN A 832 -22.44 -6.41 26.10
N LYS A 833 -22.73 -6.38 24.80
CA LYS A 833 -21.73 -6.25 23.74
C LYS A 833 -22.10 -5.05 22.89
N TYR A 834 -21.21 -4.05 22.88
CA TYR A 834 -21.35 -2.82 22.10
C TYR A 834 -20.63 -2.94 20.77
N ASN A 835 -21.16 -2.29 19.75
CA ASN A 835 -20.51 -2.09 18.46
C ASN A 835 -20.94 -0.71 17.95
N SER A 836 -20.04 0.28 18.03
CA SER A 836 -20.32 1.61 17.54
C SER A 836 -20.21 1.71 16.02
N ARG A 837 -20.72 2.78 15.45
CA ARG A 837 -20.57 3.11 14.03
C ARG A 837 -19.10 3.20 13.60
N ASP A 838 -18.24 3.69 14.48
CA ASP A 838 -16.79 3.82 14.24
C ASP A 838 -16.00 2.56 14.65
N GLU A 839 -16.68 1.40 14.62
CA GLU A 839 -16.11 0.06 14.86
C GLU A 839 -15.48 -0.13 16.25
N VAL A 840 -15.81 0.71 17.22
CA VAL A 840 -15.43 0.50 18.62
C VAL A 840 -16.26 -0.63 19.18
N VAL A 841 -15.61 -1.71 19.60
CA VAL A 841 -16.23 -2.89 20.21
C VAL A 841 -15.86 -2.95 21.68
N ALA A 842 -16.87 -3.05 22.56
CA ALA A 842 -16.65 -3.22 23.98
C ALA A 842 -17.60 -4.27 24.56
N ASN A 843 -17.19 -4.91 25.65
CA ASN A 843 -17.97 -5.90 26.38
C ASN A 843 -18.11 -5.47 27.84
N GLN A 844 -19.30 -5.59 28.38
CA GLN A 844 -19.60 -5.22 29.76
C GLN A 844 -20.40 -6.33 30.44
N LYS A 845 -20.16 -6.51 31.72
CA LYS A 845 -20.96 -7.40 32.59
C LYS A 845 -21.69 -6.57 33.63
N GLY A 846 -22.78 -7.07 34.12
CA GLY A 846 -23.52 -6.43 35.20
C GLY A 846 -24.38 -7.44 35.94
N ASN A 847 -24.89 -6.99 37.09
CA ASN A 847 -25.86 -7.73 37.91
C ASN A 847 -26.99 -6.79 38.27
N ALA A 848 -28.19 -7.32 38.39
CA ALA A 848 -29.34 -6.57 38.88
C ALA A 848 -30.13 -7.37 39.92
N PHE A 849 -30.75 -6.63 40.86
CA PHE A 849 -31.66 -7.19 41.81
C PHE A 849 -32.99 -6.44 41.72
N GLY A 850 -34.10 -7.16 41.66
CA GLY A 850 -35.42 -6.58 41.56
C GLY A 850 -36.42 -7.14 42.58
N LEU A 851 -37.27 -6.27 43.10
CA LEU A 851 -38.38 -6.63 43.95
C LEU A 851 -39.68 -6.03 43.41
N SER A 852 -40.75 -6.80 43.38
CA SER A 852 -42.09 -6.37 42.95
C SER A 852 -43.13 -6.70 44.03
N VAL A 853 -43.97 -5.73 44.30
CA VAL A 853 -45.20 -5.90 45.14
C VAL A 853 -46.36 -5.48 44.27
N GLU A 854 -47.31 -6.37 44.05
CA GLU A 854 -48.54 -6.13 43.30
C GLU A 854 -49.75 -6.54 44.10
N THR A 855 -50.79 -5.74 44.07
CA THR A 855 -52.10 -6.08 44.65
C THR A 855 -53.24 -5.57 43.77
N GLY A 856 -54.34 -6.30 43.87
CA GLY A 856 -55.56 -5.91 43.18
C GLY A 856 -56.75 -6.64 43.75
N LYS A 857 -57.92 -6.09 43.48
CA LYS A 857 -59.16 -6.67 43.98
C LYS A 857 -60.15 -6.83 42.86
N SER A 858 -60.68 -8.05 42.66
CA SER A 858 -61.71 -8.32 41.65
C SER A 858 -63.11 -8.02 42.20
N TYR A 859 -63.87 -7.24 41.45
CA TYR A 859 -65.27 -6.94 41.74
C TYR A 859 -66.10 -7.47 40.55
N LYS A 860 -67.02 -8.37 40.82
CA LYS A 860 -67.97 -8.90 39.88
C LYS A 860 -69.00 -7.83 39.48
N LEU A 861 -69.25 -7.70 38.22
CA LEU A 861 -70.27 -6.81 37.63
C LEU A 861 -71.21 -7.68 36.80
N GLY A 862 -72.28 -8.19 37.52
CA GLY A 862 -73.15 -9.18 36.88
C GLY A 862 -72.57 -10.59 36.77
N THR A 863 -73.07 -11.35 35.82
CA THR A 863 -72.67 -12.75 35.62
C THR A 863 -71.37 -12.96 34.84
N ASN A 864 -71.06 -12.08 33.90
CA ASN A 864 -70.01 -12.29 32.91
C ASN A 864 -68.84 -11.31 33.04
N TRP A 865 -69.00 -10.20 33.73
CA TRP A 865 -68.01 -9.17 33.86
C TRP A 865 -67.42 -9.08 35.25
N ALA A 866 -66.10 -8.76 35.26
CA ALA A 866 -65.43 -8.33 36.49
C ALA A 866 -64.48 -7.17 36.20
N ILE A 867 -64.38 -6.26 37.14
CA ILE A 867 -63.41 -5.14 37.13
C ILE A 867 -62.41 -5.37 38.24
N GLN A 868 -61.14 -5.23 37.93
CA GLN A 868 -60.04 -5.43 38.87
C GLN A 868 -59.09 -4.22 38.89
N PRO A 869 -59.26 -3.24 39.75
CA PRO A 869 -58.23 -2.25 40.04
C PRO A 869 -57.00 -2.91 40.57
N GLN A 870 -55.81 -2.42 40.13
CA GLN A 870 -54.51 -2.98 40.44
C GLN A 870 -53.52 -1.88 40.73
N VAL A 871 -52.61 -2.14 41.66
CA VAL A 871 -51.44 -1.32 41.90
C VAL A 871 -50.21 -2.23 42.04
N GLN A 872 -49.07 -1.74 41.51
CA GLN A 872 -47.81 -2.45 41.58
C GLN A 872 -46.68 -1.45 41.85
N LEU A 873 -45.76 -1.86 42.70
CA LEU A 873 -44.54 -1.12 42.98
C LEU A 873 -43.37 -2.07 42.73
N VAL A 874 -42.43 -1.62 41.89
CA VAL A 874 -41.25 -2.40 41.53
C VAL A 874 -39.99 -1.58 41.82
N TYR A 875 -39.14 -2.10 42.72
CA TYR A 875 -37.82 -1.57 42.96
C TYR A 875 -36.79 -2.41 42.21
N GLN A 876 -35.87 -1.73 41.54
CA GLN A 876 -34.76 -2.40 40.86
C GLN A 876 -33.45 -1.68 41.16
N TYR A 877 -32.41 -2.45 41.46
CA TYR A 877 -31.05 -2.01 41.64
C TYR A 877 -30.19 -2.66 40.54
N LEU A 878 -29.39 -1.87 39.84
CA LEU A 878 -28.51 -2.29 38.76
C LEU A 878 -27.09 -1.87 39.08
N LYS A 879 -26.16 -2.83 38.96
CA LYS A 879 -24.73 -2.61 39.02
C LYS A 879 -24.07 -3.08 37.75
N LEU A 880 -23.67 -2.15 36.89
CA LEU A 880 -22.83 -2.42 35.73
C LEU A 880 -21.36 -2.34 36.12
N LYS A 881 -20.57 -3.29 35.61
CA LYS A 881 -19.12 -3.27 35.81
C LYS A 881 -18.50 -2.23 34.90
N ASP A 882 -17.49 -1.55 35.40
CA ASP A 882 -16.64 -0.67 34.63
C ASP A 882 -15.91 -1.46 33.54
N PHE A 883 -15.60 -0.80 32.46
CA PHE A 883 -14.86 -1.38 31.35
C PHE A 883 -14.01 -0.33 30.65
N LYS A 884 -13.08 -0.79 29.81
CA LYS A 884 -12.28 0.03 28.93
C LYS A 884 -12.58 -0.37 27.49
N ASP A 885 -12.86 0.59 26.63
CA ASP A 885 -12.82 0.40 25.19
C ASP A 885 -11.36 0.56 24.69
N ASN A 886 -11.13 0.75 23.40
CA ASN A 886 -9.79 0.93 22.87
C ASN A 886 -9.03 2.11 23.47
N VAL A 887 -9.76 3.16 23.92
CA VAL A 887 -9.18 4.43 24.39
C VAL A 887 -9.74 4.88 25.72
N ARG A 888 -11.07 4.68 25.97
CA ARG A 888 -11.82 5.30 27.07
C ARG A 888 -12.06 4.34 28.20
N GLU A 889 -11.91 4.81 29.42
CA GLU A 889 -12.38 4.15 30.63
C GLU A 889 -13.80 4.60 30.91
N VAL A 890 -14.69 3.63 31.11
CA VAL A 890 -16.13 3.90 31.34
C VAL A 890 -16.51 3.36 32.71
N HIS A 891 -16.93 4.27 33.58
CA HIS A 891 -17.31 3.98 34.95
C HIS A 891 -18.80 4.23 35.18
N TYR A 892 -19.46 3.30 35.81
CA TYR A 892 -20.88 3.39 36.17
C TYR A 892 -21.04 3.49 37.66
N GLY A 893 -21.97 4.33 38.06
CA GLY A 893 -22.53 4.32 39.41
C GLY A 893 -23.43 3.09 39.61
N ASN A 894 -23.95 3.00 40.79
CA ASN A 894 -25.04 2.08 41.09
C ASN A 894 -26.36 2.79 40.74
N ASP A 895 -27.16 2.21 39.86
CA ASP A 895 -28.45 2.74 39.47
C ASP A 895 -29.58 2.05 40.19
N SER A 896 -30.55 2.82 40.75
CA SER A 896 -31.78 2.29 41.31
C SER A 896 -32.98 2.99 40.70
N VAL A 897 -34.03 2.25 40.43
CA VAL A 897 -35.29 2.79 39.92
C VAL A 897 -36.43 2.21 40.73
N LEU A 898 -37.31 3.08 41.17
CA LEU A 898 -38.60 2.71 41.69
C LEU A 898 -39.65 3.00 40.63
N ARG A 899 -40.38 1.96 40.21
CA ARG A 899 -41.47 2.04 39.21
C ARG A 899 -42.78 1.75 39.87
N ALA A 900 -43.78 2.61 39.66
CA ALA A 900 -45.15 2.41 40.11
C ALA A 900 -46.10 2.18 38.94
N ARG A 901 -47.12 1.38 39.16
CA ARG A 901 -48.23 1.17 38.24
C ARG A 901 -49.54 1.30 38.98
N ALA A 902 -50.46 2.03 38.39
CA ALA A 902 -51.88 1.97 38.74
C ALA A 902 -52.68 1.63 37.49
N GLY A 903 -53.60 0.67 37.59
CA GLY A 903 -54.36 0.22 36.42
C GLY A 903 -55.65 -0.42 36.76
N VAL A 904 -56.45 -0.59 35.74
CA VAL A 904 -57.76 -1.27 35.79
C VAL A 904 -57.82 -2.33 34.72
N LYS A 905 -58.20 -3.53 35.11
CA LYS A 905 -58.46 -4.67 34.20
C LYS A 905 -59.94 -4.96 34.20
N ALA A 906 -60.54 -5.05 33.03
CA ALA A 906 -61.89 -5.54 32.82
C ALA A 906 -61.84 -6.94 32.23
N LEU A 907 -62.51 -7.90 32.87
CA LEU A 907 -62.54 -9.32 32.49
C LEU A 907 -63.95 -9.66 31.99
N TYR A 908 -63.98 -10.46 30.92
CA TYR A 908 -65.22 -11.04 30.37
C TYR A 908 -65.13 -12.57 30.35
N ASN A 909 -66.07 -13.21 31.01
CA ASN A 909 -66.19 -14.68 31.18
C ASN A 909 -64.90 -15.33 31.73
N ASP A 910 -64.11 -14.64 32.53
CA ASP A 910 -62.82 -15.06 33.08
C ASP A 910 -61.81 -15.56 31.99
N LYS A 911 -62.08 -15.25 30.70
CA LYS A 911 -61.28 -15.66 29.54
C LYS A 911 -60.63 -14.52 28.82
N PHE A 912 -61.41 -13.44 28.60
CA PHE A 912 -60.93 -12.25 27.86
C PHE A 912 -60.77 -11.11 28.84
N TYR A 913 -59.75 -10.30 28.62
CA TYR A 913 -59.58 -9.08 29.39
C TYR A 913 -59.01 -7.95 28.58
N THR A 914 -59.32 -6.75 28.98
CA THR A 914 -58.64 -5.54 28.57
C THR A 914 -58.03 -4.85 29.81
N VAL A 915 -56.94 -4.19 29.60
CA VAL A 915 -56.22 -3.52 30.66
C VAL A 915 -55.84 -2.08 30.25
N ALA A 916 -55.95 -1.14 31.16
CA ALA A 916 -55.44 0.23 31.05
C ALA A 916 -54.59 0.49 32.28
N ASN A 917 -53.35 0.88 32.04
CA ASN A 917 -52.39 1.19 33.12
C ASN A 917 -51.77 2.56 32.92
N VAL A 918 -51.35 3.18 34.00
CA VAL A 918 -50.43 4.30 34.03
C VAL A 918 -49.21 3.85 34.82
N TRP A 919 -48.08 4.07 34.19
CA TRP A 919 -46.76 3.72 34.75
C TRP A 919 -46.00 5.01 35.09
N ASN A 920 -45.20 4.97 36.16
CA ASN A 920 -44.30 6.06 36.51
C ASN A 920 -42.99 5.55 37.08
N ASP A 921 -41.87 6.03 36.51
CA ASP A 921 -40.50 5.84 37.01
C ASP A 921 -40.09 7.04 37.86
N PHE A 922 -39.86 6.87 39.16
CA PHE A 922 -39.45 7.96 40.06
C PHE A 922 -38.00 8.42 39.83
N ASN A 923 -37.14 7.53 39.28
CA ASN A 923 -35.83 7.87 38.74
C ASN A 923 -35.75 7.46 37.28
N ASN A 924 -35.68 8.41 36.38
CA ASN A 924 -35.70 8.21 34.94
C ASN A 924 -34.42 8.69 34.25
N LYS A 925 -33.34 8.81 35.01
CA LYS A 925 -32.03 9.27 34.58
C LYS A 925 -31.05 8.08 34.51
N THR A 926 -30.17 8.08 33.48
CA THR A 926 -28.97 7.25 33.41
C THR A 926 -27.74 8.11 33.29
N GLU A 927 -26.64 7.70 33.87
CA GLU A 927 -25.38 8.42 33.83
C GLU A 927 -24.19 7.45 33.75
N ALA A 928 -23.11 7.91 33.13
CA ALA A 928 -21.82 7.25 33.17
C ALA A 928 -20.69 8.28 33.13
N ASN A 929 -19.57 7.95 33.75
CA ASN A 929 -18.33 8.69 33.60
C ASN A 929 -17.50 8.07 32.48
N ILE A 930 -17.23 8.84 31.43
CA ILE A 930 -16.40 8.42 30.29
C ILE A 930 -15.10 9.21 30.37
N GLY A 931 -14.03 8.53 30.81
CA GLY A 931 -12.85 9.20 31.31
C GLY A 931 -13.23 10.20 32.40
N LEU A 932 -12.92 11.47 32.19
CA LEU A 932 -13.26 12.56 33.12
C LEU A 932 -14.59 13.27 32.82
N ASP A 933 -15.35 12.80 31.82
CA ASP A 933 -16.64 13.39 31.47
C ASP A 933 -17.79 12.63 32.08
N LYS A 934 -18.62 13.36 32.83
CA LYS A 934 -19.91 12.85 33.30
C LYS A 934 -20.96 13.14 32.23
N VAL A 935 -21.52 12.08 31.65
CA VAL A 935 -22.60 12.16 30.66
C VAL A 935 -23.88 11.58 31.24
N GLU A 936 -25.01 12.26 31.02
CA GLU A 936 -26.31 11.82 31.53
C GLU A 936 -27.40 11.97 30.47
N GLU A 937 -28.44 11.14 30.59
CA GLU A 937 -29.66 11.26 29.78
C GLU A 937 -30.89 11.02 30.65
N LYS A 938 -31.99 11.73 30.33
CA LYS A 938 -33.28 11.61 31.02
C LYS A 938 -34.34 11.11 30.06
N TYR A 939 -35.09 10.10 30.50
CA TYR A 939 -36.14 9.48 29.70
C TYR A 939 -37.53 9.84 30.18
N SER A 940 -38.57 9.34 29.48
CA SER A 940 -39.95 9.55 29.92
C SER A 940 -40.18 8.91 31.30
N SER A 941 -40.71 9.69 32.25
CA SER A 941 -41.04 9.15 33.56
C SER A 941 -42.44 8.53 33.63
N THR A 942 -43.39 9.01 32.80
CA THR A 942 -44.77 8.60 32.88
C THR A 942 -45.34 8.25 31.51
N TRP A 943 -46.01 7.14 31.43
CA TRP A 943 -46.64 6.68 30.19
C TRP A 943 -47.90 5.88 30.47
N GLY A 944 -48.82 5.85 29.50
CA GLY A 944 -50.00 5.01 29.47
C GLY A 944 -49.76 3.70 28.76
N GLU A 945 -50.44 2.66 29.19
CA GLU A 945 -50.44 1.34 28.56
C GLU A 945 -51.88 0.88 28.42
N ILE A 946 -52.23 0.38 27.25
CA ILE A 946 -53.49 -0.32 26.99
C ILE A 946 -53.17 -1.72 26.45
N GLY A 947 -54.01 -2.67 26.77
CA GLY A 947 -53.77 -4.07 26.32
C GLY A 947 -54.99 -4.94 26.27
N LEU A 948 -54.88 -5.99 25.54
CA LEU A 948 -55.89 -7.07 25.40
C LEU A 948 -55.21 -8.40 25.71
N GLY A 949 -55.95 -9.29 26.37
CA GLY A 949 -55.47 -10.64 26.64
C GLY A 949 -56.56 -11.65 26.65
N VAL A 950 -56.17 -12.91 26.49
CA VAL A 950 -57.06 -14.06 26.52
C VAL A 950 -56.39 -15.26 27.18
N GLN A 951 -57.19 -16.00 27.96
CA GLN A 951 -56.76 -17.31 28.50
C GLN A 951 -57.71 -18.36 28.05
N ILE A 952 -57.21 -19.39 27.40
CA ILE A 952 -57.98 -20.51 26.83
C ILE A 952 -57.61 -21.78 27.55
N PRO A 953 -58.58 -22.45 28.22
CA PRO A 953 -58.38 -23.79 28.73
C PRO A 953 -58.27 -24.77 27.57
N ILE A 954 -57.20 -25.59 27.55
CA ILE A 954 -57.06 -26.70 26.61
C ILE A 954 -57.60 -27.97 27.21
N THR A 955 -57.38 -28.17 28.50
CA THR A 955 -57.89 -29.23 29.34
C THR A 955 -58.27 -28.65 30.70
N ASN A 956 -58.81 -29.46 31.57
CA ASN A 956 -59.08 -29.03 32.94
C ASN A 956 -57.87 -28.58 33.73
N SER A 957 -56.67 -29.03 33.30
CA SER A 957 -55.39 -28.71 33.97
C SER A 957 -54.44 -27.86 33.11
N ALA A 958 -54.71 -27.71 31.83
CA ALA A 958 -53.81 -27.01 30.91
C ALA A 958 -54.45 -25.75 30.32
N TYR A 959 -53.71 -24.69 30.31
CA TYR A 959 -54.16 -23.37 29.81
C TYR A 959 -53.08 -22.73 28.89
N VAL A 960 -53.50 -22.09 27.84
CA VAL A 960 -52.70 -21.13 27.06
C VAL A 960 -53.22 -19.74 27.30
N TYR A 961 -52.31 -18.82 27.59
CA TYR A 961 -52.64 -17.39 27.75
C TYR A 961 -51.81 -16.53 26.82
N THR A 962 -52.35 -15.45 26.39
CA THR A 962 -51.65 -14.44 25.57
C THR A 962 -52.10 -13.05 25.91
N ASP A 963 -51.24 -12.09 25.81
CA ASP A 963 -51.55 -10.68 25.87
C ASP A 963 -50.79 -9.85 24.86
N LEU A 964 -51.39 -8.78 24.39
CA LEU A 964 -50.82 -7.75 23.54
C LEU A 964 -51.02 -6.38 24.20
N LYS A 965 -49.97 -5.58 24.29
CA LYS A 965 -50.05 -4.30 24.95
C LYS A 965 -49.31 -3.24 24.10
N TYR A 966 -49.82 -2.01 24.15
CA TYR A 966 -49.22 -0.82 23.56
C TYR A 966 -48.98 0.23 24.65
N GLU A 967 -47.77 0.79 24.61
CA GLU A 967 -47.26 1.79 25.59
C GLU A 967 -46.99 3.12 24.89
N LYS A 968 -47.34 4.26 25.51
CA LYS A 968 -47.04 5.58 24.97
C LYS A 968 -46.94 6.64 26.10
N SER A 969 -45.87 7.46 26.03
CA SER A 969 -45.70 8.58 26.93
C SER A 969 -46.74 9.68 26.71
N PHE A 970 -47.12 10.37 27.78
CA PHE A 970 -48.04 11.50 27.71
C PHE A 970 -47.38 12.80 27.23
N LYS A 971 -46.05 12.89 27.41
CA LYS A 971 -45.25 14.04 26.96
C LYS A 971 -44.65 13.78 25.59
N SER A 972 -44.52 14.83 24.80
CA SER A 972 -43.90 14.78 23.48
C SER A 972 -42.36 14.65 23.56
N LYS A 973 -41.74 15.09 24.67
CA LYS A 973 -40.30 15.03 24.92
C LYS A 973 -40.02 15.05 26.43
N PRO A 974 -39.28 14.09 27.02
CA PRO A 974 -38.79 12.83 26.38
C PRO A 974 -39.97 11.93 26.00
N LYS A 975 -39.77 11.09 24.96
CA LYS A 975 -40.86 10.27 24.42
C LYS A 975 -40.54 8.79 24.63
N HIS A 976 -41.60 8.05 24.92
CA HIS A 976 -41.56 6.59 24.99
C HIS A 976 -42.76 6.02 24.23
N ASN A 977 -42.51 5.04 23.39
CA ASN A 977 -43.56 4.23 22.81
C ASN A 977 -43.09 2.78 22.63
N GLY A 978 -44.01 1.87 22.66
CA GLY A 978 -43.67 0.46 22.48
C GLY A 978 -44.89 -0.45 22.38
N TYR A 979 -44.63 -1.65 21.98
CA TYR A 979 -45.61 -2.73 22.01
C TYR A 979 -44.94 -4.00 22.51
N ARG A 980 -45.72 -4.84 23.19
CA ARG A 980 -45.27 -6.14 23.66
C ARG A 980 -46.34 -7.20 23.50
N GLY A 981 -45.85 -8.44 23.34
CA GLY A 981 -46.70 -9.62 23.31
C GLY A 981 -46.10 -10.70 24.19
N THR A 982 -46.98 -11.44 24.80
CA THR A 982 -46.66 -12.65 25.59
C THR A 982 -47.55 -13.80 25.17
N VAL A 983 -46.98 -14.97 25.02
CA VAL A 983 -47.70 -16.24 24.87
C VAL A 983 -47.15 -17.17 25.93
N GLY A 984 -48.05 -17.71 26.74
CA GLY A 984 -47.67 -18.62 27.84
C GLY A 984 -48.53 -19.86 27.91
N PHE A 985 -48.00 -20.83 28.54
CA PHE A 985 -48.64 -22.11 28.86
C PHE A 985 -48.58 -22.32 30.38
N LYS A 986 -49.69 -22.80 30.95
CA LYS A 986 -49.76 -23.19 32.36
C LYS A 986 -50.36 -24.55 32.51
N TYR A 987 -49.79 -25.36 33.38
CA TYR A 987 -50.29 -26.69 33.71
C TYR A 987 -50.44 -26.80 35.24
N THR A 988 -51.58 -27.31 35.68
CA THR A 988 -51.92 -27.47 37.09
C THR A 988 -51.99 -28.98 37.38
N PHE A 989 -51.25 -29.43 38.40
CA PHE A 989 -51.12 -30.88 38.75
C PHE A 989 -52.15 -31.35 39.72
#